data_d43474bf8310b15b2595564b58217896
#
_entry.id   d43474bf8310b15b2595564b58217896
#
_cell.length_a   1.000
_cell.length_b   1.000
_cell.length_c   1.000
_cell.angle_alpha   90.00
_cell.angle_beta   90.00
_cell.angle_gamma   90.00
#
_symmetry.space_group_name_H-M   'P 1'
#
loop_
_entity.id
_entity.type
_entity.pdbx_description
1 polymer ?
#
loop_
_entity_poly.entity_id
_entity_poly.type
_entity_poly.pdbx_seq_one_letter_code
_entity_poly.pdbx_strand_id
1 'polypeptide(L)'
;MKIYLLIFIISNSLTLAQWDSSYIDESQTLEDLIQESELESVNSAASDVIEDQINNPVDLNTAEIPELLSVPYIDLNTANKILGHRKKFGPFFSANEIYSIKEIAPETAAKILPFLTAKYDSKENKNAQDFFTGAAEDFNLKMRNRISKDLQTREAYKQNKFLGSGFKYYNRFLGDYNGKYQAGILTEKDPGEKSIDEFASFFIFIKNIGILKNIVAGDYNVEAGQGIALWSPYGFSKGSESVFPIKKNSKNIKPYKSSDENKFFRGAAAEIVWDNFSITAFYSKNKLDATIDPSFSAIKFIPVTGFHRTNYELSQRKTAEEILMGMKADCKFKFNSGEDEINLNTGALYYQSKFSNPFLAADVFDLKGSRFSSSSVYYDFYYRTINIFGEFAYNGISTASINGLIISVTKDFSFITSIRSYPRNFYSLHGSALAEGSGRNEIGFYNGVRWKTKLGTINFYYDQFKFPYASYQLPLPAAGNEFLFSLHSKPFRKLETRVRIKHENKENAWTSNFSRIITGKIKKSLRIEMIYNVSKKIRFKERIEINNFILEDLNIDEQGILFFQDIRVMLFNQITFSGRITFFKTDSFNSAVYAYENDIQGMYSNSALYGEGVKWYFLFRFNPVKNIAFSCKYSELYKPREKSLYSGDEEITGNLDNRLSMQLDFNF
;
A
#
# COMPACT_ATOMS: atom_id res chain seq x y z
N MET A 1 -26.53 23.38 -20.78
CA MET A 1 -25.34 24.25 -20.75
C MET A 1 -24.34 23.69 -21.75
N LYS A 2 -24.01 24.45 -22.82
CA LYS A 2 -23.16 23.96 -23.91
C LYS A 2 -21.73 23.81 -23.41
N ILE A 3 -21.24 22.58 -23.39
CA ILE A 3 -19.85 22.28 -23.08
C ILE A 3 -19.04 22.59 -24.33
N TYR A 4 -18.21 23.63 -24.29
CA TYR A 4 -17.20 23.89 -25.32
C TYR A 4 -16.04 22.94 -25.09
N LEU A 5 -15.97 21.91 -25.94
CA LEU A 5 -14.80 21.02 -26.02
C LEU A 5 -13.68 21.81 -26.74
N LEU A 6 -12.76 22.37 -25.96
CA LEU A 6 -11.58 23.03 -26.53
C LEU A 6 -10.53 21.95 -26.84
N ILE A 7 -10.54 21.46 -28.06
CA ILE A 7 -9.48 20.59 -28.60
C ILE A 7 -8.32 21.49 -28.98
N PHE A 8 -7.26 21.52 -28.16
CA PHE A 8 -6.00 22.15 -28.54
C PHE A 8 -5.18 21.16 -29.36
N ILE A 9 -5.23 21.32 -30.70
CA ILE A 9 -4.30 20.65 -31.62
C ILE A 9 -3.03 21.49 -31.66
N ILE A 10 -1.97 21.05 -31.00
CA ILE A 10 -0.64 21.64 -31.16
C ILE A 10 0.05 20.93 -32.35
N SER A 11 0.23 21.64 -33.45
CA SER A 11 0.98 21.21 -34.61
C SER A 11 2.49 21.14 -34.31
N ASN A 12 3.08 20.07 -34.79
CA ASN A 12 4.43 19.58 -34.55
C ASN A 12 5.58 20.35 -35.18
N SER A 13 6.68 20.39 -34.46
CA SER A 13 8.03 20.30 -35.01
C SER A 13 8.75 19.08 -34.47
N LEU A 14 8.97 18.08 -35.30
CA LEU A 14 9.72 16.86 -35.03
C LEU A 14 11.22 17.17 -34.99
N THR A 15 11.80 17.23 -33.80
CA THR A 15 13.24 17.04 -33.61
C THR A 15 13.48 15.70 -32.98
N LEU A 16 14.19 14.83 -33.70
CA LEU A 16 14.67 13.53 -33.20
C LEU A 16 15.69 13.74 -32.09
N ALA A 17 15.23 13.72 -30.82
CA ALA A 17 16.12 13.64 -29.67
C ALA A 17 16.32 12.17 -29.29
N GLN A 18 17.59 11.76 -29.27
CA GLN A 18 17.98 10.43 -28.77
C GLN A 18 17.48 10.23 -27.34
N TRP A 19 16.85 9.08 -27.11
CA TRP A 19 16.37 8.72 -25.77
C TRP A 19 17.53 8.17 -24.93
N ASP A 20 17.87 8.88 -23.87
CA ASP A 20 18.69 8.40 -22.79
C ASP A 20 17.78 7.81 -21.70
N SER A 21 17.83 6.49 -21.49
CA SER A 21 16.94 5.72 -20.63
C SER A 21 17.28 5.81 -19.14
N SER A 22 18.22 6.67 -18.74
CA SER A 22 18.85 6.62 -17.42
C SER A 22 18.16 7.41 -16.30
N TYR A 23 17.09 8.17 -16.58
CA TYR A 23 16.36 8.92 -15.54
C TYR A 23 14.96 8.32 -15.32
N ILE A 24 14.87 7.48 -14.30
CA ILE A 24 13.59 6.99 -13.79
C ILE A 24 13.14 7.95 -12.68
N ASP A 25 11.96 8.50 -12.86
CA ASP A 25 11.33 9.33 -11.85
C ASP A 25 10.65 8.45 -10.80
N GLU A 26 11.28 8.32 -9.64
CA GLU A 26 10.76 7.54 -8.50
C GLU A 26 9.31 7.95 -8.14
N SER A 27 8.99 9.24 -8.26
CA SER A 27 7.63 9.74 -7.99
C SER A 27 6.61 9.23 -9.00
N GLN A 28 7.01 8.99 -10.25
CA GLN A 28 6.13 8.41 -11.27
C GLN A 28 5.91 6.92 -11.03
N THR A 29 6.96 6.19 -10.65
CA THR A 29 6.85 4.76 -10.30
C THR A 29 5.92 4.57 -9.11
N LEU A 30 6.03 5.43 -8.10
CA LEU A 30 5.15 5.46 -6.94
C LEU A 30 3.69 5.74 -7.35
N GLU A 31 3.46 6.78 -8.17
CA GLU A 31 2.14 7.14 -8.69
C GLU A 31 1.49 5.97 -9.44
N ASP A 32 2.25 5.31 -10.31
CA ASP A 32 1.77 4.18 -11.12
C ASP A 32 1.36 3.00 -10.23
N LEU A 33 2.20 2.58 -9.27
CA LEU A 33 1.91 1.47 -8.35
C LEU A 33 0.66 1.72 -7.52
N ILE A 34 0.50 2.94 -7.03
CA ILE A 34 -0.64 3.31 -6.21
C ILE A 34 -1.92 3.35 -7.02
N GLN A 35 -1.89 3.90 -8.23
CA GLN A 35 -3.06 3.90 -9.11
C GLN A 35 -3.45 2.50 -9.57
N GLU A 36 -2.47 1.62 -9.78
CA GLU A 36 -2.70 0.22 -10.12
C GLU A 36 -3.30 -0.57 -8.97
N SER A 37 -3.05 -0.18 -7.72
CA SER A 37 -3.54 -0.88 -6.51
C SER A 37 -5.02 -0.64 -6.22
N GLU A 38 -5.67 0.34 -6.84
CA GLU A 38 -7.10 0.68 -6.67
C GLU A 38 -7.58 0.90 -5.22
N LEU A 39 -6.69 1.24 -4.33
CA LEU A 39 -7.04 1.52 -2.95
C LEU A 39 -7.89 2.81 -2.88
N GLU A 40 -9.18 2.68 -2.60
CA GLU A 40 -10.11 3.81 -2.45
C GLU A 40 -9.76 4.66 -1.20
N SER A 41 -9.26 4.03 -0.15
CA SER A 41 -8.80 4.71 1.06
C SER A 41 -7.34 4.38 1.30
N VAL A 42 -6.44 5.21 0.78
CA VAL A 42 -5.01 5.04 1.07
C VAL A 42 -4.58 6.07 2.09
N ASN A 43 -4.06 5.58 3.20
CA ASN A 43 -3.34 6.41 4.15
C ASN A 43 -1.86 6.53 3.73
N SER A 44 -1.12 7.40 4.37
CA SER A 44 0.31 7.62 4.14
C SER A 44 1.16 6.34 4.19
N ALA A 45 0.69 5.34 4.91
CA ALA A 45 1.40 4.09 5.13
C ALA A 45 1.60 3.22 3.88
N ALA A 46 0.71 3.26 2.89
CA ALA A 46 0.94 2.58 1.61
C ALA A 46 2.10 3.21 0.82
N SER A 47 2.22 4.55 0.88
CA SER A 47 3.38 5.27 0.33
C SER A 47 4.66 4.87 1.04
N ASP A 48 4.64 4.73 2.38
CA ASP A 48 5.80 4.32 3.17
C ASP A 48 6.27 2.90 2.80
N VAL A 49 5.36 1.98 2.48
CA VAL A 49 5.71 0.61 2.03
C VAL A 49 6.48 0.63 0.71
N ILE A 50 6.04 1.42 -0.27
CA ILE A 50 6.72 1.52 -1.57
C ILE A 50 8.04 2.26 -1.41
N GLU A 51 8.06 3.36 -0.64
CA GLU A 51 9.30 4.09 -0.33
C GLU A 51 10.31 3.18 0.37
N ASP A 52 9.85 2.30 1.28
CA ASP A 52 10.73 1.31 1.93
C ASP A 52 11.29 0.29 0.93
N GLN A 53 10.51 -0.13 -0.07
CA GLN A 53 11.00 -1.04 -1.11
C GLN A 53 12.07 -0.39 -2.00
N ILE A 54 11.92 0.88 -2.34
CA ILE A 54 12.93 1.64 -3.10
C ILE A 54 14.19 1.88 -2.25
N ASN A 55 14.03 2.20 -0.97
CA ASN A 55 15.14 2.46 -0.06
C ASN A 55 15.89 1.21 0.40
N ASN A 56 15.27 0.04 0.33
CA ASN A 56 15.86 -1.27 0.65
C ASN A 56 15.75 -2.20 -0.58
N PRO A 57 16.47 -1.89 -1.67
CA PRO A 57 16.40 -2.65 -2.90
C PRO A 57 16.89 -4.09 -2.70
N VAL A 58 16.31 -5.00 -3.47
CA VAL A 58 16.67 -6.42 -3.47
C VAL A 58 18.00 -6.62 -4.19
N ASP A 59 18.92 -7.34 -3.55
CA ASP A 59 20.24 -7.62 -4.13
C ASP A 59 20.17 -8.80 -5.12
N LEU A 60 20.44 -8.53 -6.40
CA LEU A 60 20.45 -9.50 -7.49
C LEU A 60 21.41 -10.67 -7.25
N ASN A 61 22.47 -10.48 -6.47
CA ASN A 61 23.52 -11.48 -6.24
C ASN A 61 23.13 -12.49 -5.17
N THR A 62 22.29 -12.11 -4.21
CA THR A 62 21.89 -12.97 -3.08
C THR A 62 20.41 -13.38 -3.13
N ALA A 63 19.58 -12.63 -3.85
CA ALA A 63 18.15 -12.88 -3.89
C ALA A 63 17.79 -14.25 -4.46
N GLU A 64 16.80 -14.89 -3.87
CA GLU A 64 16.12 -16.09 -4.35
C GLU A 64 14.75 -15.73 -4.97
N ILE A 65 14.03 -16.74 -5.48
CA ILE A 65 12.71 -16.52 -6.14
C ILE A 65 11.76 -15.71 -5.28
N PRO A 66 11.51 -15.99 -3.98
CA PRO A 66 10.57 -15.24 -3.18
C PRO A 66 10.94 -13.77 -3.00
N GLU A 67 12.25 -13.48 -2.79
CA GLU A 67 12.73 -12.11 -2.68
C GLU A 67 12.55 -11.34 -3.99
N LEU A 68 12.87 -11.95 -5.13
CA LEU A 68 12.65 -11.35 -6.45
C LEU A 68 11.15 -11.09 -6.72
N LEU A 69 10.28 -12.06 -6.38
CA LEU A 69 8.82 -11.91 -6.52
C LEU A 69 8.20 -10.88 -5.56
N SER A 70 8.92 -10.44 -4.53
CA SER A 70 8.49 -9.33 -3.67
C SER A 70 8.67 -7.95 -4.34
N VAL A 71 9.43 -7.90 -5.43
CA VAL A 71 9.66 -6.68 -6.22
C VAL A 71 8.48 -6.46 -7.17
N PRO A 72 7.85 -5.28 -7.18
CA PRO A 72 6.81 -4.96 -8.16
C PRO A 72 7.25 -5.22 -9.60
N TYR A 73 6.35 -5.71 -10.43
CA TYR A 73 6.55 -6.04 -11.85
C TYR A 73 7.47 -7.23 -12.15
N ILE A 74 8.06 -7.89 -11.14
CA ILE A 74 8.79 -9.15 -11.33
C ILE A 74 7.82 -10.32 -11.20
N ASP A 75 7.64 -11.05 -12.29
CA ASP A 75 6.92 -12.32 -12.33
C ASP A 75 7.90 -13.50 -12.22
N LEU A 76 7.35 -14.72 -12.05
CA LEU A 76 8.18 -15.94 -11.90
C LEU A 76 9.09 -16.17 -13.11
N ASN A 77 8.63 -15.84 -14.32
CA ASN A 77 9.43 -15.97 -15.53
C ASN A 77 10.60 -14.97 -15.52
N THR A 78 10.35 -13.72 -15.14
CA THR A 78 11.40 -12.69 -14.99
C THR A 78 12.39 -13.07 -13.89
N ALA A 79 11.91 -13.57 -12.74
CA ALA A 79 12.76 -14.04 -11.66
C ALA A 79 13.68 -15.20 -12.12
N ASN A 80 13.13 -16.20 -12.81
CA ASN A 80 13.90 -17.32 -13.35
C ASN A 80 14.97 -16.87 -14.37
N LYS A 81 14.68 -15.85 -15.18
CA LYS A 81 15.67 -15.29 -16.13
C LYS A 81 16.81 -14.57 -15.42
N ILE A 82 16.50 -13.81 -14.37
CA ILE A 82 17.51 -13.16 -13.53
C ILE A 82 18.42 -14.23 -12.88
N LEU A 83 17.84 -15.26 -12.28
CA LEU A 83 18.60 -16.36 -11.67
C LEU A 83 19.40 -17.17 -12.70
N GLY A 84 18.80 -17.45 -13.86
CA GLY A 84 19.47 -18.12 -14.97
C GLY A 84 20.66 -17.32 -15.51
N HIS A 85 20.52 -16.00 -15.63
CA HIS A 85 21.63 -15.11 -16.02
C HIS A 85 22.76 -15.18 -15.01
N ARG A 86 22.43 -15.03 -13.70
CA ARG A 86 23.41 -15.16 -12.60
C ARG A 86 24.14 -16.51 -12.61
N LYS A 87 23.40 -17.60 -12.83
CA LYS A 87 24.00 -18.96 -12.91
C LYS A 87 24.94 -19.12 -14.10
N LYS A 88 24.62 -18.50 -15.24
CA LYS A 88 25.35 -18.65 -16.50
C LYS A 88 26.56 -17.72 -16.61
N PHE A 89 26.43 -16.47 -16.16
CA PHE A 89 27.44 -15.43 -16.39
C PHE A 89 28.15 -14.98 -15.10
N GLY A 90 27.74 -15.49 -13.93
CA GLY A 90 28.27 -15.07 -12.64
C GLY A 90 27.46 -13.94 -11.99
N PRO A 91 27.98 -13.38 -10.88
CA PRO A 91 27.32 -12.30 -10.15
C PRO A 91 27.24 -11.03 -10.99
N PHE A 92 26.17 -10.26 -10.78
CA PHE A 92 25.96 -8.94 -11.37
C PHE A 92 26.95 -7.92 -10.79
N PHE A 93 27.63 -7.15 -11.63
CA PHE A 93 28.47 -6.02 -11.21
C PHE A 93 27.64 -4.76 -10.95
N SER A 94 26.51 -4.62 -11.63
CA SER A 94 25.59 -3.49 -11.53
C SER A 94 24.16 -3.94 -11.75
N ALA A 95 23.19 -3.30 -11.07
CA ALA A 95 21.78 -3.53 -11.31
C ALA A 95 21.37 -3.20 -12.78
N ASN A 96 22.09 -2.30 -13.45
CA ASN A 96 21.86 -1.96 -14.87
C ASN A 96 22.10 -3.14 -15.83
N GLU A 97 22.85 -4.18 -15.42
CA GLU A 97 23.04 -5.36 -16.25
C GLU A 97 21.75 -6.12 -16.55
N ILE A 98 20.67 -5.83 -15.83
CA ILE A 98 19.35 -6.39 -16.11
C ILE A 98 18.88 -6.05 -17.55
N TYR A 99 19.35 -4.95 -18.14
CA TYR A 99 19.09 -4.60 -19.54
C TYR A 99 19.81 -5.54 -20.53
N SER A 100 20.83 -6.28 -20.12
CA SER A 100 21.56 -7.25 -20.96
C SER A 100 20.79 -8.56 -21.12
N ILE A 101 19.79 -8.83 -20.26
CA ILE A 101 18.95 -10.02 -20.32
C ILE A 101 17.93 -9.84 -21.44
N LYS A 102 18.23 -10.36 -22.63
CA LYS A 102 17.43 -10.15 -23.87
C LYS A 102 15.96 -10.50 -23.74
N GLU A 103 15.62 -11.43 -22.84
CA GLU A 103 14.26 -11.90 -22.60
C GLU A 103 13.46 -10.98 -21.67
N ILE A 104 14.07 -10.00 -21.03
CA ILE A 104 13.40 -8.96 -20.23
C ILE A 104 13.23 -7.74 -21.11
N ALA A 105 11.99 -7.31 -21.32
CA ALA A 105 11.69 -6.12 -22.10
C ALA A 105 12.33 -4.87 -21.45
N PRO A 106 12.95 -3.95 -22.21
CA PRO A 106 13.59 -2.76 -21.65
C PRO A 106 12.67 -1.92 -20.76
N GLU A 107 11.37 -1.88 -21.08
CA GLU A 107 10.36 -1.19 -20.26
C GLU A 107 10.13 -1.86 -18.91
N THR A 108 10.15 -3.20 -18.88
CA THR A 108 10.07 -3.96 -17.62
C THR A 108 11.34 -3.74 -16.81
N ALA A 109 12.52 -3.82 -17.44
CA ALA A 109 13.80 -3.55 -16.80
C ALA A 109 13.81 -2.14 -16.16
N ALA A 110 13.33 -1.12 -16.87
CA ALA A 110 13.22 0.24 -16.34
C ALA A 110 12.31 0.34 -15.11
N LYS A 111 11.17 -0.38 -15.10
CA LYS A 111 10.22 -0.36 -13.98
C LYS A 111 10.75 -1.08 -12.72
N ILE A 112 11.53 -2.15 -12.89
CA ILE A 112 12.03 -2.94 -11.76
C ILE A 112 13.36 -2.41 -11.19
N LEU A 113 14.14 -1.68 -12.00
CA LEU A 113 15.47 -1.18 -11.63
C LEU A 113 15.51 -0.38 -10.30
N PRO A 114 14.53 0.50 -9.96
CA PRO A 114 14.54 1.24 -8.70
C PRO A 114 14.49 0.35 -7.45
N PHE A 115 14.05 -0.89 -7.59
CA PHE A 115 13.88 -1.85 -6.50
C PHE A 115 15.01 -2.87 -6.42
N LEU A 116 16.05 -2.73 -7.24
CA LEU A 116 17.14 -3.69 -7.38
C LEU A 116 18.50 -3.05 -7.10
N THR A 117 19.38 -3.84 -6.52
CA THR A 117 20.80 -3.50 -6.36
C THR A 117 21.67 -4.69 -6.75
N ALA A 118 22.94 -4.45 -7.02
CA ALA A 118 23.96 -5.48 -7.17
C ALA A 118 25.13 -5.07 -6.29
N LYS A 119 25.30 -5.75 -5.16
CA LYS A 119 26.47 -5.57 -4.29
C LYS A 119 27.52 -6.60 -4.70
N TYR A 120 28.59 -6.14 -5.32
CA TYR A 120 29.74 -6.99 -5.61
C TYR A 120 30.69 -6.89 -4.41
N ASP A 121 30.75 -7.96 -3.60
CA ASP A 121 31.75 -8.09 -2.55
C ASP A 121 33.13 -8.32 -3.19
N SER A 122 33.84 -7.24 -3.53
CA SER A 122 35.28 -7.34 -3.67
C SER A 122 35.82 -7.65 -2.27
N LYS A 123 36.33 -8.86 -2.10
CA LYS A 123 37.07 -9.25 -0.87
C LYS A 123 38.36 -8.45 -0.78
N GLU A 124 38.29 -7.16 -0.60
CA GLU A 124 39.41 -6.37 -0.13
C GLU A 124 39.45 -6.46 1.40
N ASN A 125 40.56 -7.01 1.91
CA ASN A 125 40.89 -6.96 3.33
C ASN A 125 40.98 -5.51 3.76
N LYS A 126 39.87 -4.94 4.25
CA LYS A 126 39.89 -3.60 4.88
C LYS A 126 40.65 -3.71 6.20
N ASN A 127 41.82 -3.07 6.30
CA ASN A 127 42.59 -2.92 7.53
C ASN A 127 41.79 -2.13 8.57
N ALA A 128 42.09 -2.33 9.86
CA ALA A 128 41.38 -1.64 10.97
C ALA A 128 41.45 -0.09 10.88
N GLN A 129 42.40 0.50 10.18
CA GLN A 129 42.48 1.95 9.92
C GLN A 129 41.44 2.44 8.89
N ASP A 130 41.06 1.60 7.93
CA ASP A 130 40.01 1.91 6.95
C ASP A 130 38.60 1.91 7.59
N PHE A 131 38.48 1.31 8.79
CA PHE A 131 37.19 1.29 9.52
C PHE A 131 36.74 2.69 9.96
N PHE A 132 37.64 3.56 10.38
CA PHE A 132 37.29 4.91 10.84
C PHE A 132 37.18 5.94 9.69
N THR A 133 37.92 5.77 8.61
CA THR A 133 37.86 6.68 7.44
C THR A 133 36.76 6.24 6.46
N GLY A 134 36.50 4.96 6.27
CA GLY A 134 35.41 4.41 5.46
C GLY A 134 34.04 4.46 6.15
N ALA A 135 33.98 4.64 7.48
CA ALA A 135 32.74 4.67 8.23
C ALA A 135 31.79 5.83 7.82
N ALA A 136 32.36 6.95 7.37
CA ALA A 136 31.58 8.09 6.92
C ALA A 136 30.98 7.88 5.51
N GLU A 137 31.63 7.11 4.64
CA GLU A 137 31.15 6.81 3.28
C GLU A 137 30.05 5.75 3.27
N ASP A 138 30.03 4.87 4.26
CA ASP A 138 29.07 3.78 4.42
C ASP A 138 27.83 4.17 5.26
N PHE A 139 27.83 5.39 5.85
CA PHE A 139 26.73 5.88 6.67
C PHE A 139 25.79 6.76 5.85
N ASN A 140 24.50 6.44 5.86
CA ASN A 140 23.44 7.20 5.20
C ASN A 140 22.44 7.69 6.26
N LEU A 141 22.28 8.99 6.36
CA LEU A 141 21.31 9.65 7.25
C LEU A 141 20.23 10.32 6.41
N LYS A 142 18.98 9.90 6.58
CA LYS A 142 17.80 10.51 5.95
C LYS A 142 16.99 11.23 7.00
N MET A 143 16.75 12.51 6.78
CA MET A 143 15.92 13.35 7.64
C MET A 143 14.78 13.92 6.81
N ARG A 144 13.56 13.83 7.32
CA ARG A 144 12.37 14.44 6.71
C ARG A 144 11.62 15.25 7.76
N ASN A 145 11.45 16.52 7.49
CA ASN A 145 10.66 17.43 8.29
C ASN A 145 9.53 17.98 7.44
N ARG A 146 8.30 17.86 7.91
CA ARG A 146 7.10 18.31 7.21
C ARG A 146 6.22 19.11 8.13
N ILE A 147 5.69 20.21 7.59
CA ILE A 147 4.65 21.02 8.21
C ILE A 147 3.49 21.19 7.23
N SER A 148 2.28 21.03 7.69
CA SER A 148 1.09 21.33 6.89
C SER A 148 0.00 21.99 7.72
N LYS A 149 -0.85 22.77 7.06
CA LYS A 149 -1.95 23.48 7.69
C LYS A 149 -3.11 23.62 6.72
N ASP A 150 -4.33 23.31 7.20
CA ASP A 150 -5.56 23.73 6.55
C ASP A 150 -5.74 25.22 6.83
N LEU A 151 -5.94 26.01 5.77
CA LEU A 151 -6.02 27.48 5.90
C LEU A 151 -7.41 27.93 6.32
N GLN A 152 -8.42 27.08 6.10
CA GLN A 152 -9.78 27.31 6.60
C GLN A 152 -9.90 26.81 8.03
N THR A 153 -10.66 27.57 8.84
CA THR A 153 -10.87 27.23 10.26
C THR A 153 -12.03 26.25 10.38
N ARG A 154 -11.76 25.05 10.91
CA ARG A 154 -12.78 24.05 11.20
C ARG A 154 -13.61 24.42 12.41
N GLU A 155 -14.85 23.94 12.48
CA GLU A 155 -15.83 24.30 13.51
C GLU A 155 -15.34 23.94 14.93
N ALA A 156 -14.62 22.83 15.09
CA ALA A 156 -14.06 22.44 16.38
C ALA A 156 -13.07 23.45 16.97
N TYR A 157 -12.33 24.19 16.14
CA TYR A 157 -11.47 25.28 16.63
C TYR A 157 -12.29 26.47 17.11
N LYS A 158 -13.37 26.84 16.39
CA LYS A 158 -14.26 27.95 16.78
C LYS A 158 -14.98 27.65 18.09
N GLN A 159 -15.30 26.37 18.31
CA GLN A 159 -15.96 25.90 19.54
C GLN A 159 -14.99 25.55 20.66
N ASN A 160 -13.68 25.76 20.48
CA ASN A 160 -12.62 25.40 21.44
C ASN A 160 -12.64 23.91 21.85
N LYS A 161 -13.12 23.01 20.97
CA LYS A 161 -13.10 21.57 21.21
C LYS A 161 -11.73 20.97 20.99
N PHE A 162 -11.01 21.46 19.94
CA PHE A 162 -9.64 21.05 19.69
C PHE A 162 -8.69 21.75 20.65
N LEU A 163 -7.82 20.96 21.27
CA LEU A 163 -6.94 21.38 22.37
C LEU A 163 -5.64 22.03 21.89
N GLY A 164 -5.24 21.74 20.67
CA GLY A 164 -3.97 22.20 20.10
C GLY A 164 -4.12 23.04 18.83
N SER A 165 -3.00 23.33 18.20
CA SER A 165 -2.94 24.15 17.00
C SER A 165 -3.37 23.38 15.73
N GLY A 166 -3.79 24.10 14.69
CA GLY A 166 -4.17 23.55 13.38
C GLY A 166 -2.98 23.11 12.49
N PHE A 167 -1.77 23.08 13.01
CA PHE A 167 -0.61 22.58 12.29
C PHE A 167 -0.44 21.08 12.47
N LYS A 168 -0.18 20.37 11.35
CA LYS A 168 0.34 19.01 11.36
C LYS A 168 1.86 19.08 11.25
N TYR A 169 2.55 18.35 12.12
CA TYR A 169 4.02 18.19 12.08
C TYR A 169 4.37 16.71 11.90
N TYR A 170 5.37 16.46 11.09
CA TYR A 170 5.92 15.13 10.89
C TYR A 170 7.45 15.24 10.80
N ASN A 171 8.14 14.47 11.63
CA ASN A 171 9.60 14.41 11.62
C ASN A 171 10.02 12.94 11.58
N ARG A 172 10.93 12.61 10.66
CA ARG A 172 11.50 11.27 10.54
C ARG A 172 13.01 11.35 10.37
N PHE A 173 13.72 10.58 11.16
CA PHE A 173 15.16 10.41 11.11
C PHE A 173 15.45 8.92 10.91
N LEU A 174 16.19 8.57 9.86
CA LEU A 174 16.58 7.22 9.53
C LEU A 174 18.09 7.19 9.30
N GLY A 175 18.82 6.44 10.13
CA GLY A 175 20.22 6.13 9.93
C GLY A 175 20.38 4.71 9.39
N ASP A 176 21.23 4.54 8.41
CA ASP A 176 21.62 3.24 7.85
C ASP A 176 23.15 3.19 7.76
N TYR A 177 23.75 2.14 8.28
CA TYR A 177 25.16 1.87 8.14
C TYR A 177 25.37 0.55 7.43
N ASN A 178 25.95 0.62 6.23
CA ASN A 178 26.27 -0.55 5.39
C ASN A 178 25.07 -1.44 4.99
N GLY A 179 23.82 -0.95 5.13
CA GLY A 179 22.63 -1.77 4.95
C GLY A 179 22.44 -2.85 6.03
N LYS A 180 23.34 -2.94 7.02
CA LYS A 180 23.33 -3.90 8.11
C LYS A 180 22.71 -3.36 9.39
N TYR A 181 23.01 -2.10 9.73
CA TYR A 181 22.52 -1.47 10.96
C TYR A 181 21.62 -0.31 10.59
N GLN A 182 20.38 -0.37 10.99
CA GLN A 182 19.40 0.67 10.74
C GLN A 182 18.83 1.15 12.09
N ALA A 183 18.62 2.43 12.23
CA ALA A 183 17.88 3.01 13.34
C ALA A 183 16.93 4.08 12.82
N GLY A 184 15.78 4.23 13.43
CA GLY A 184 14.80 5.23 13.04
C GLY A 184 14.04 5.79 14.21
N ILE A 185 13.71 7.09 14.11
CA ILE A 185 12.81 7.80 15.01
C ILE A 185 11.82 8.57 14.14
N LEU A 186 10.55 8.48 14.48
CA LEU A 186 9.46 9.20 13.86
C LEU A 186 8.61 9.86 14.94
N THR A 187 8.27 11.13 14.74
CA THR A 187 7.27 11.83 15.56
C THR A 187 6.24 12.49 14.66
N GLU A 188 4.97 12.43 15.07
CA GLU A 188 3.87 13.09 14.39
C GLU A 188 2.96 13.80 15.38
N LYS A 189 2.39 14.90 14.93
CA LYS A 189 1.31 15.64 15.57
C LYS A 189 0.25 15.96 14.53
N ASP A 190 -0.97 15.54 14.78
CA ASP A 190 -2.10 15.88 13.93
C ASP A 190 -2.70 17.28 14.24
N PRO A 191 -3.43 17.91 13.27
CA PRO A 191 -4.12 19.15 13.53
C PRO A 191 -5.13 19.01 14.68
N GLY A 192 -5.08 19.92 15.66
CA GLY A 192 -5.92 19.85 16.86
C GLY A 192 -5.29 19.22 18.06
N GLU A 193 -4.18 18.51 17.92
CA GLU A 193 -3.42 17.91 19.02
C GLU A 193 -2.51 18.93 19.70
N LYS A 194 -2.20 18.67 20.97
CA LYS A 194 -1.47 19.62 21.83
C LYS A 194 0.04 19.43 21.76
N SER A 195 0.51 18.18 21.79
CA SER A 195 1.95 17.86 21.83
C SER A 195 2.52 17.63 20.43
N ILE A 196 3.79 17.98 20.21
CA ILE A 196 4.51 17.75 18.94
C ILE A 196 4.85 16.25 18.76
N ASP A 197 4.98 15.54 19.86
CA ASP A 197 5.31 14.12 19.96
C ASP A 197 4.11 13.26 20.38
N GLU A 198 2.90 13.65 19.96
CA GLU A 198 1.68 12.91 20.30
C GLU A 198 1.79 11.45 19.88
N PHE A 199 2.26 11.22 18.67
CA PHE A 199 2.75 9.93 18.22
C PHE A 199 4.27 9.91 18.16
N ALA A 200 4.87 8.85 18.70
CA ALA A 200 6.32 8.59 18.59
C ALA A 200 6.59 7.11 18.36
N SER A 201 7.39 6.83 17.36
CA SER A 201 7.88 5.50 17.00
C SER A 201 9.39 5.50 16.90
N PHE A 202 10.01 4.38 17.29
CA PHE A 202 11.45 4.19 17.17
C PHE A 202 11.78 2.71 16.91
N PHE A 203 12.89 2.47 16.23
CA PHE A 203 13.42 1.13 16.05
C PHE A 203 14.94 1.12 15.90
N ILE A 204 15.54 -0.02 16.25
CA ILE A 204 16.88 -0.43 15.88
C ILE A 204 16.74 -1.76 15.14
N PHE A 205 17.33 -1.88 13.97
CA PHE A 205 17.23 -3.06 13.12
C PHE A 205 18.62 -3.47 12.63
N ILE A 206 18.96 -4.74 12.82
CA ILE A 206 20.27 -5.30 12.51
C ILE A 206 20.07 -6.50 11.60
N LYS A 207 20.86 -6.60 10.52
CA LYS A 207 20.80 -7.66 9.51
C LYS A 207 22.10 -8.41 9.39
N ASN A 208 22.00 -9.73 9.11
CA ASN A 208 23.08 -10.58 8.66
C ASN A 208 24.33 -10.57 9.58
N ILE A 209 24.12 -10.91 10.87
CA ILE A 209 25.22 -11.14 11.83
C ILE A 209 25.32 -12.65 12.13
N GLY A 210 26.19 -13.35 11.44
CA GLY A 210 26.34 -14.81 11.57
C GLY A 210 25.02 -15.51 11.21
N ILE A 211 24.50 -16.34 12.13
CA ILE A 211 23.21 -17.03 11.97
C ILE A 211 21.99 -16.12 12.21
N LEU A 212 22.19 -14.95 12.78
CA LEU A 212 21.12 -13.96 13.03
C LEU A 212 20.87 -13.17 11.75
N LYS A 213 19.79 -13.49 11.04
CA LYS A 213 19.44 -12.83 9.77
C LYS A 213 18.84 -11.45 10.01
N ASN A 214 17.90 -11.34 10.95
CA ASN A 214 17.24 -10.08 11.30
C ASN A 214 17.05 -9.99 12.83
N ILE A 215 17.32 -8.84 13.39
CA ILE A 215 17.03 -8.50 14.79
C ILE A 215 16.40 -7.11 14.80
N VAL A 216 15.30 -6.95 15.51
CA VAL A 216 14.67 -5.65 15.71
C VAL A 216 14.39 -5.43 17.20
N ALA A 217 14.60 -4.19 17.66
CA ALA A 217 14.15 -3.70 18.95
C ALA A 217 13.42 -2.37 18.73
N GLY A 218 12.30 -2.18 19.43
CA GLY A 218 11.40 -1.03 19.26
C GLY A 218 10.13 -1.41 18.50
N ASP A 219 9.76 -0.62 17.47
CA ASP A 219 8.52 -0.79 16.74
C ASP A 219 8.75 -1.57 15.43
N TYR A 220 7.94 -2.61 15.21
CA TYR A 220 8.12 -3.52 14.09
C TYR A 220 6.82 -4.22 13.68
N ASN A 221 6.86 -4.89 12.53
CA ASN A 221 5.83 -5.82 12.04
C ASN A 221 6.45 -7.18 11.73
N VAL A 222 5.63 -8.23 11.81
CA VAL A 222 5.96 -9.59 11.38
C VAL A 222 4.95 -10.05 10.33
N GLU A 223 5.43 -10.72 9.29
CA GLU A 223 4.60 -11.26 8.21
C GLU A 223 4.77 -12.78 8.12
N ALA A 224 3.65 -13.49 7.86
CA ALA A 224 3.63 -14.92 7.68
C ALA A 224 2.60 -15.36 6.64
N GLY A 225 2.92 -16.38 5.85
CA GLY A 225 2.02 -17.03 4.90
C GLY A 225 1.38 -16.07 3.90
N GLN A 226 0.05 -16.16 3.79
CA GLN A 226 -0.79 -15.29 2.96
C GLN A 226 -1.50 -14.22 3.79
N GLY A 227 -1.11 -14.06 5.04
CA GLY A 227 -1.57 -13.02 5.94
C GLY A 227 -2.92 -13.30 6.59
N ILE A 228 -3.37 -14.55 6.68
CA ILE A 228 -4.59 -14.88 7.42
C ILE A 228 -4.38 -14.66 8.91
N ALA A 229 -3.32 -15.24 9.47
CA ALA A 229 -3.03 -15.16 10.89
C ALA A 229 -2.27 -13.87 11.26
N LEU A 230 -1.25 -13.51 10.49
CA LEU A 230 -0.34 -12.42 10.82
C LEU A 230 0.22 -11.74 9.56
N TRP A 231 0.02 -10.42 9.46
CA TRP A 231 0.55 -9.60 8.37
C TRP A 231 0.73 -8.15 8.81
N SER A 232 1.58 -7.41 8.11
CA SER A 232 1.61 -5.97 8.24
C SER A 232 0.27 -5.38 7.76
N PRO A 233 -0.25 -4.31 8.39
CA PRO A 233 -1.59 -3.77 8.08
C PRO A 233 -1.70 -3.17 6.68
N TYR A 234 -0.59 -3.08 5.96
CA TYR A 234 -0.50 -2.48 4.64
C TYR A 234 -0.10 -3.53 3.62
N GLY A 235 -0.78 -3.52 2.49
CA GLY A 235 -0.48 -4.41 1.39
C GLY A 235 -1.38 -4.12 0.20
N PHE A 236 -0.87 -4.41 -0.98
CA PHE A 236 -1.65 -4.39 -2.19
C PHE A 236 -2.45 -5.69 -2.29
N SER A 237 -3.63 -5.61 -2.91
CA SER A 237 -4.51 -6.76 -3.15
C SER A 237 -5.07 -6.68 -4.57
N LYS A 238 -6.38 -6.74 -4.74
CA LYS A 238 -7.04 -6.60 -6.05
C LYS A 238 -6.76 -5.22 -6.64
N GLY A 239 -6.48 -5.17 -7.95
CA GLY A 239 -6.20 -3.93 -8.66
C GLY A 239 -6.13 -4.11 -10.17
N SER A 240 -5.62 -3.10 -10.86
CA SER A 240 -5.44 -3.13 -12.32
C SER A 240 -4.40 -4.16 -12.77
N GLU A 241 -3.47 -4.57 -11.92
CA GLU A 241 -2.66 -5.78 -12.10
C GLU A 241 -3.41 -6.96 -11.45
N SER A 242 -3.85 -7.91 -12.26
CA SER A 242 -4.82 -8.93 -11.85
C SER A 242 -4.22 -10.24 -11.36
N VAL A 243 -2.91 -10.47 -11.49
CA VAL A 243 -2.31 -11.78 -11.22
C VAL A 243 -1.38 -11.75 -10.01
N PHE A 244 -0.32 -10.95 -10.04
CA PHE A 244 0.78 -11.09 -9.08
C PHE A 244 0.50 -10.48 -7.70
N PRO A 245 -0.25 -9.37 -7.53
CA PRO A 245 -0.52 -8.78 -6.22
C PRO A 245 -1.45 -9.61 -5.33
N ILE A 246 -2.13 -10.60 -5.90
CA ILE A 246 -3.06 -11.48 -5.17
C ILE A 246 -2.32 -12.39 -4.19
N LYS A 247 -1.14 -12.86 -4.59
CA LYS A 247 -0.25 -13.61 -3.73
C LYS A 247 0.58 -12.68 -2.86
N LYS A 248 0.64 -12.96 -1.58
CA LYS A 248 1.50 -12.23 -0.64
C LYS A 248 2.88 -12.89 -0.55
N ASN A 249 3.93 -12.05 -0.55
CA ASN A 249 5.32 -12.47 -0.38
C ASN A 249 5.86 -11.88 0.92
N SER A 250 5.99 -12.71 1.96
CA SER A 250 6.42 -12.29 3.30
C SER A 250 7.88 -11.84 3.31
N LYS A 251 8.14 -10.69 3.93
CA LYS A 251 9.50 -10.19 4.26
C LYS A 251 9.92 -10.55 5.69
N ASN A 252 9.14 -11.36 6.39
CA ASN A 252 9.33 -11.80 7.77
C ASN A 252 9.29 -10.63 8.77
N ILE A 253 10.42 -10.15 9.27
CA ILE A 253 10.50 -9.01 10.20
C ILE A 253 10.75 -7.73 9.41
N LYS A 254 9.97 -6.68 9.73
CA LYS A 254 10.13 -5.32 9.19
C LYS A 254 10.15 -4.29 10.32
N PRO A 255 11.10 -3.35 10.35
CA PRO A 255 11.00 -2.20 11.23
C PRO A 255 9.79 -1.34 10.85
N TYR A 256 9.13 -0.76 11.84
CA TYR A 256 7.98 0.11 11.62
C TYR A 256 8.45 1.54 11.28
N LYS A 257 7.96 2.11 10.19
CA LYS A 257 8.39 3.41 9.67
C LYS A 257 7.22 4.34 9.34
N SER A 258 5.99 3.93 9.69
CA SER A 258 4.76 4.68 9.42
C SER A 258 4.28 5.43 10.67
N SER A 259 3.35 6.38 10.47
CA SER A 259 2.73 7.16 11.53
C SER A 259 1.36 6.62 11.99
N ASP A 260 0.99 5.40 11.60
CA ASP A 260 -0.30 4.80 11.98
C ASP A 260 -0.21 4.21 13.41
N GLU A 261 -0.99 4.70 14.36
CA GLU A 261 -0.72 4.54 15.79
C GLU A 261 -1.00 3.15 16.37
N ASN A 262 -1.96 2.41 15.84
CA ASN A 262 -2.40 1.15 16.45
C ASN A 262 -2.05 -0.10 15.63
N LYS A 263 -1.09 -0.01 14.71
CA LYS A 263 -0.83 -1.08 13.74
C LYS A 263 0.62 -1.59 13.70
N PHE A 264 1.26 -1.63 14.85
CA PHE A 264 2.63 -2.14 14.99
C PHE A 264 2.80 -2.90 16.32
N PHE A 265 3.83 -3.73 16.37
CA PHE A 265 4.31 -4.37 17.60
C PHE A 265 5.41 -3.51 18.22
N ARG A 266 5.42 -3.41 19.55
CA ARG A 266 6.45 -2.68 20.31
C ARG A 266 7.17 -3.62 21.24
N GLY A 267 8.45 -3.89 20.98
CA GLY A 267 9.23 -4.84 21.76
C GLY A 267 10.47 -5.31 21.02
N ALA A 268 10.59 -6.62 20.78
CA ALA A 268 11.73 -7.19 20.07
C ALA A 268 11.35 -8.43 19.26
N ALA A 269 12.05 -8.63 18.14
CA ALA A 269 11.98 -9.86 17.37
C ALA A 269 13.36 -10.24 16.80
N ALA A 270 13.59 -11.54 16.63
CA ALA A 270 14.82 -12.07 16.05
C ALA A 270 14.52 -13.24 15.11
N GLU A 271 15.25 -13.27 14.00
CA GLU A 271 15.25 -14.37 13.02
C GLU A 271 16.60 -15.02 12.98
N ILE A 272 16.62 -16.32 13.21
CA ILE A 272 17.81 -17.17 13.10
C ILE A 272 17.64 -18.03 11.86
N VAL A 273 18.67 -18.08 11.04
CA VAL A 273 18.72 -18.92 9.84
C VAL A 273 19.86 -19.90 9.97
N TRP A 274 19.54 -21.15 9.79
CA TRP A 274 20.51 -22.23 9.75
C TRP A 274 20.22 -23.13 8.55
N ASP A 275 21.06 -23.03 7.53
CA ASP A 275 20.90 -23.72 6.25
C ASP A 275 19.53 -23.43 5.62
N ASN A 276 18.70 -24.42 5.42
CA ASN A 276 17.36 -24.32 4.86
C ASN A 276 16.27 -24.00 5.89
N PHE A 277 16.62 -23.83 7.15
CA PHE A 277 15.71 -23.66 8.26
C PHE A 277 15.80 -22.26 8.83
N SER A 278 14.68 -21.64 9.13
CA SER A 278 14.66 -20.37 9.88
C SER A 278 13.64 -20.41 11.01
N ILE A 279 13.99 -19.79 12.12
CA ILE A 279 13.11 -19.60 13.27
C ILE A 279 13.06 -18.11 13.57
N THR A 280 11.85 -17.58 13.70
CA THR A 280 11.60 -16.19 14.11
C THR A 280 10.83 -16.20 15.42
N ALA A 281 11.38 -15.58 16.46
CA ALA A 281 10.68 -15.34 17.71
C ALA A 281 10.39 -13.85 17.88
N PHE A 282 9.23 -13.49 18.43
CA PHE A 282 8.83 -12.11 18.61
C PHE A 282 8.03 -11.91 19.90
N TYR A 283 8.23 -10.76 20.51
CA TYR A 283 7.55 -10.31 21.71
C TYR A 283 7.16 -8.84 21.59
N SER A 284 5.93 -8.52 21.94
CA SER A 284 5.41 -7.15 21.96
C SER A 284 4.68 -6.89 23.25
N LYS A 285 4.89 -5.69 23.80
CA LYS A 285 4.08 -5.11 24.87
C LYS A 285 3.73 -3.69 24.43
N ASN A 286 2.49 -3.51 23.96
CA ASN A 286 2.04 -2.23 23.38
C ASN A 286 0.80 -1.71 24.09
N LYS A 287 0.76 -0.41 24.34
CA LYS A 287 -0.43 0.29 24.82
C LYS A 287 -1.21 0.82 23.63
N LEU A 288 -2.50 0.51 23.58
CA LEU A 288 -3.41 0.83 22.52
C LEU A 288 -4.48 1.81 22.99
N ASP A 289 -4.89 2.66 22.11
CA ASP A 289 -6.08 3.48 22.32
C ASP A 289 -7.31 2.60 22.25
N ALA A 290 -8.20 2.72 23.23
CA ALA A 290 -9.41 1.92 23.28
C ALA A 290 -10.55 2.65 23.96
N THR A 291 -11.77 2.43 23.45
CA THR A 291 -12.98 2.80 24.13
C THR A 291 -13.34 1.71 25.13
N ILE A 292 -13.23 2.02 26.42
CA ILE A 292 -13.57 1.10 27.51
C ILE A 292 -14.97 1.36 27.99
N ASP A 293 -15.79 0.30 28.13
CA ASP A 293 -17.08 0.37 28.78
C ASP A 293 -16.87 0.47 30.31
N PRO A 294 -17.36 1.53 30.97
CA PRO A 294 -17.13 1.71 32.42
C PRO A 294 -17.83 0.64 33.27
N SER A 295 -18.98 0.12 32.82
CA SER A 295 -19.80 -0.82 33.58
C SER A 295 -19.20 -2.23 33.61
N PHE A 296 -18.53 -2.62 32.52
CA PHE A 296 -17.95 -3.96 32.36
C PHE A 296 -16.42 -3.94 32.40
N SER A 297 -15.78 -2.76 32.45
CA SER A 297 -14.33 -2.59 32.27
C SER A 297 -13.81 -3.34 31.04
N ALA A 298 -14.58 -3.32 29.95
CA ALA A 298 -14.34 -4.12 28.74
C ALA A 298 -14.09 -3.22 27.53
N ILE A 299 -13.26 -3.70 26.59
CA ILE A 299 -12.98 -3.03 25.34
C ILE A 299 -14.20 -3.13 24.43
N LYS A 300 -14.80 -1.98 24.08
CA LYS A 300 -15.85 -1.89 23.07
C LYS A 300 -15.27 -1.79 21.67
N PHE A 301 -14.21 -0.98 21.54
CA PHE A 301 -13.69 -0.61 20.22
C PHE A 301 -12.24 -0.13 20.36
N ILE A 302 -11.41 -0.46 19.38
CA ILE A 302 -10.05 0.06 19.20
C ILE A 302 -10.10 1.02 18.02
N PRO A 303 -9.96 2.37 18.22
CA PRO A 303 -9.99 3.33 17.14
C PRO A 303 -8.82 3.14 16.18
N VAL A 304 -9.08 3.33 14.90
CA VAL A 304 -8.06 3.21 13.85
C VAL A 304 -7.33 4.54 13.62
N THR A 305 -7.96 5.66 13.97
CA THR A 305 -7.48 7.00 13.61
C THR A 305 -6.34 7.52 14.47
N GLY A 306 -6.22 7.09 15.73
CA GLY A 306 -5.18 7.57 16.66
C GLY A 306 -5.27 9.06 17.04
N PHE A 307 -6.40 9.75 16.82
CA PHE A 307 -6.53 11.18 17.12
C PHE A 307 -6.68 11.46 18.62
N HIS A 308 -5.97 12.49 19.10
CA HIS A 308 -6.01 12.99 20.49
C HIS A 308 -6.28 14.50 20.56
N ARG A 309 -7.24 14.98 19.77
CA ARG A 309 -7.54 16.40 19.55
C ARG A 309 -8.51 16.98 20.56
N THR A 310 -9.42 16.14 21.08
CA THR A 310 -10.47 16.50 22.02
C THR A 310 -10.27 15.81 23.37
N ASN A 311 -10.94 16.29 24.43
CA ASN A 311 -10.91 15.62 25.73
C ASN A 311 -11.45 14.20 25.67
N TYR A 312 -12.42 13.92 24.80
CA TYR A 312 -12.96 12.57 24.60
C TYR A 312 -11.91 11.64 23.93
N GLU A 313 -11.28 12.09 22.85
CA GLU A 313 -10.21 11.33 22.21
C GLU A 313 -9.03 11.07 23.16
N LEU A 314 -8.62 12.07 23.94
CA LEU A 314 -7.59 11.92 24.99
C LEU A 314 -7.98 10.91 26.07
N SER A 315 -9.25 10.80 26.42
CA SER A 315 -9.71 9.81 27.41
C SER A 315 -9.56 8.36 26.94
N GLN A 316 -9.41 8.14 25.63
CA GLN A 316 -9.21 6.80 25.05
C GLN A 316 -7.73 6.46 24.88
N ARG A 317 -6.83 7.43 25.03
CA ARG A 317 -5.41 7.27 24.78
C ARG A 317 -4.78 6.26 25.72
N LYS A 318 -4.17 5.21 25.14
CA LYS A 318 -3.39 4.18 25.84
C LYS A 318 -4.15 3.50 26.99
N THR A 319 -5.48 3.35 26.86
CA THR A 319 -6.36 2.78 27.89
C THR A 319 -6.35 1.26 27.93
N ALA A 320 -5.92 0.59 26.86
CA ALA A 320 -5.71 -0.85 26.82
C ALA A 320 -4.24 -1.19 26.61
N GLU A 321 -3.83 -2.36 27.07
CA GLU A 321 -2.49 -2.91 26.85
C GLU A 321 -2.62 -4.29 26.20
N GLU A 322 -1.84 -4.56 25.16
CA GLU A 322 -1.68 -5.87 24.58
C GLU A 322 -0.27 -6.40 24.83
N ILE A 323 -0.18 -7.63 25.34
CA ILE A 323 1.05 -8.42 25.40
C ILE A 323 0.91 -9.54 24.39
N LEU A 324 1.80 -9.58 23.41
CA LEU A 324 1.81 -10.59 22.35
C LEU A 324 3.18 -11.28 22.32
N MET A 325 3.16 -12.61 22.20
CA MET A 325 4.35 -13.42 21.99
C MET A 325 4.10 -14.49 20.95
N GLY A 326 5.07 -14.76 20.12
CA GLY A 326 4.91 -15.77 19.10
C GLY A 326 6.23 -16.27 18.53
N MET A 327 6.09 -17.33 17.74
CA MET A 327 7.18 -17.97 17.04
C MET A 327 6.70 -18.43 15.67
N LYS A 328 7.60 -18.33 14.70
CA LYS A 328 7.42 -18.78 13.33
C LYS A 328 8.62 -19.64 12.95
N ALA A 329 8.37 -20.75 12.26
CA ALA A 329 9.39 -21.60 11.70
C ALA A 329 9.16 -21.78 10.19
N ASP A 330 10.20 -21.61 9.40
CA ASP A 330 10.15 -21.82 7.95
C ASP A 330 11.19 -22.84 7.54
N CYS A 331 10.88 -23.61 6.49
CA CYS A 331 11.78 -24.56 5.89
C CYS A 331 11.73 -24.46 4.37
N LYS A 332 12.89 -24.43 3.74
CA LYS A 332 13.06 -24.39 2.28
C LYS A 332 13.59 -25.72 1.79
N PHE A 333 12.86 -26.36 0.90
CA PHE A 333 13.26 -27.58 0.23
C PHE A 333 13.56 -27.30 -1.23
N LYS A 334 14.73 -27.71 -1.70
CA LYS A 334 15.15 -27.60 -3.09
C LYS A 334 15.42 -29.01 -3.62
N PHE A 335 14.73 -29.36 -4.69
CA PHE A 335 14.87 -30.64 -5.35
C PHE A 335 15.24 -30.39 -6.82
N ASN A 336 16.20 -31.16 -7.35
CA ASN A 336 16.55 -31.13 -8.76
C ASN A 336 15.77 -32.21 -9.50
N SER A 337 15.06 -31.85 -10.56
CA SER A 337 14.40 -32.80 -11.47
C SER A 337 14.95 -32.61 -12.87
N GLY A 338 16.05 -33.30 -13.18
CA GLY A 338 16.81 -33.06 -14.39
C GLY A 338 17.50 -31.70 -14.40
N GLU A 339 17.17 -30.87 -15.38
CA GLU A 339 17.69 -29.50 -15.49
C GLU A 339 16.84 -28.49 -14.70
N ASP A 340 15.66 -28.90 -14.22
CA ASP A 340 14.70 -28.02 -13.51
C ASP A 340 14.90 -28.10 -12.00
N GLU A 341 14.70 -26.98 -11.34
CA GLU A 341 14.70 -26.84 -9.89
C GLU A 341 13.27 -26.75 -9.37
N ILE A 342 12.92 -27.58 -8.40
CA ILE A 342 11.67 -27.55 -7.64
C ILE A 342 11.96 -26.89 -6.30
N ASN A 343 11.23 -25.82 -5.98
CA ASN A 343 11.36 -25.13 -4.70
C ASN A 343 10.05 -25.27 -3.92
N LEU A 344 10.10 -25.76 -2.70
CA LEU A 344 8.99 -25.82 -1.77
C LEU A 344 9.38 -25.09 -0.48
N ASN A 345 8.74 -23.98 -0.20
CA ASN A 345 8.86 -23.27 1.06
C ASN A 345 7.62 -23.60 1.91
N THR A 346 7.83 -24.04 3.13
CA THR A 346 6.77 -24.33 4.10
C THR A 346 7.04 -23.60 5.39
N GLY A 347 6.00 -23.27 6.12
CA GLY A 347 6.18 -22.66 7.43
C GLY A 347 4.99 -22.86 8.34
N ALA A 348 5.25 -22.64 9.61
CA ALA A 348 4.26 -22.68 10.67
C ALA A 348 4.43 -21.47 11.59
N LEU A 349 3.32 -20.93 12.06
CA LEU A 349 3.25 -19.81 12.99
C LEU A 349 2.38 -20.18 14.17
N TYR A 350 2.80 -19.74 15.35
CA TYR A 350 1.96 -19.70 16.54
C TYR A 350 2.21 -18.40 17.29
N TYR A 351 1.15 -17.71 17.70
CA TYR A 351 1.25 -16.61 18.64
C TYR A 351 0.08 -16.59 19.61
N GLN A 352 0.31 -15.96 20.77
CA GLN A 352 -0.69 -15.68 21.78
C GLN A 352 -0.70 -14.18 22.09
N SER A 353 -1.89 -13.62 22.22
CA SER A 353 -2.14 -12.23 22.58
C SER A 353 -2.99 -12.17 23.84
N LYS A 354 -2.62 -11.28 24.78
CA LYS A 354 -3.32 -11.01 26.03
C LYS A 354 -3.57 -9.53 26.19
N PHE A 355 -4.83 -9.14 26.31
CA PHE A 355 -5.25 -7.76 26.57
C PHE A 355 -5.45 -7.51 28.06
N SER A 356 -5.23 -6.27 28.50
CA SER A 356 -5.50 -5.82 29.89
C SER A 356 -6.97 -5.93 30.27
N ASN A 357 -7.87 -5.72 29.31
CA ASN A 357 -9.31 -5.73 29.46
C ASN A 357 -9.93 -6.75 28.50
N PRO A 358 -11.03 -7.44 28.88
CA PRO A 358 -11.73 -8.32 27.96
C PRO A 358 -12.45 -7.50 26.86
N PHE A 359 -12.64 -8.09 25.69
CA PHE A 359 -13.52 -7.53 24.66
C PHE A 359 -14.98 -7.76 25.03
N LEU A 360 -15.80 -6.74 24.82
CA LEU A 360 -17.24 -6.79 24.99
C LEU A 360 -17.89 -7.26 23.68
N ALA A 361 -18.37 -8.50 23.68
CA ALA A 361 -19.07 -9.07 22.54
C ALA A 361 -20.48 -8.44 22.42
N ALA A 362 -20.80 -7.88 21.29
CA ALA A 362 -22.15 -7.41 20.95
C ALA A 362 -23.01 -8.50 20.29
N ASP A 363 -22.38 -9.53 19.68
CA ASP A 363 -22.99 -10.67 19.02
C ASP A 363 -22.33 -11.98 19.53
N VAL A 364 -23.04 -13.11 19.38
CA VAL A 364 -22.55 -14.46 19.73
C VAL A 364 -21.22 -14.79 19.04
N PHE A 365 -21.02 -14.29 17.85
CA PHE A 365 -19.81 -14.52 17.04
C PHE A 365 -18.73 -13.44 17.23
N ASP A 366 -18.96 -12.45 18.04
CA ASP A 366 -17.96 -11.39 18.25
C ASP A 366 -16.81 -11.84 19.17
N LEU A 367 -15.69 -11.14 19.06
CA LEU A 367 -14.52 -11.36 19.87
C LEU A 367 -14.88 -11.22 21.37
N LYS A 368 -14.54 -12.21 22.17
CA LYS A 368 -14.89 -12.26 23.58
C LYS A 368 -13.71 -12.72 24.42
N GLY A 369 -13.52 -12.08 25.56
CA GLY A 369 -12.42 -12.40 26.47
C GLY A 369 -11.18 -11.54 26.26
N SER A 370 -10.09 -11.90 26.93
CA SER A 370 -8.84 -11.13 26.92
C SER A 370 -7.62 -11.91 26.43
N ARG A 371 -7.76 -13.20 26.13
CA ARG A 371 -6.66 -14.04 25.64
C ARG A 371 -7.05 -14.70 24.33
N PHE A 372 -6.19 -14.57 23.34
CA PHE A 372 -6.39 -15.10 22.02
C PHE A 372 -5.13 -15.80 21.55
N SER A 373 -5.30 -16.88 20.82
CA SER A 373 -4.19 -17.58 20.18
C SER A 373 -4.50 -17.75 18.70
N SER A 374 -3.48 -17.71 17.88
CA SER A 374 -3.58 -18.01 16.46
C SER A 374 -2.42 -18.89 16.04
N SER A 375 -2.71 -19.88 15.23
CA SER A 375 -1.71 -20.73 14.59
C SER A 375 -1.99 -20.79 13.09
N SER A 376 -0.94 -20.92 12.29
CA SER A 376 -1.12 -21.18 10.86
C SER A 376 -0.02 -22.07 10.33
N VAL A 377 -0.34 -22.78 9.25
CA VAL A 377 0.60 -23.48 8.40
C VAL A 377 0.42 -22.97 6.98
N TYR A 378 1.53 -22.79 6.29
CA TYR A 378 1.51 -22.24 4.94
C TYR A 378 2.58 -22.88 4.07
N TYR A 379 2.37 -22.77 2.77
CA TYR A 379 3.26 -23.35 1.77
C TYR A 379 3.33 -22.49 0.53
N ASP A 380 4.45 -22.61 -0.19
CA ASP A 380 4.72 -21.93 -1.44
C ASP A 380 5.61 -22.82 -2.31
N PHE A 381 5.00 -23.39 -3.35
CA PHE A 381 5.62 -24.37 -4.24
C PHE A 381 5.87 -23.74 -5.60
N TYR A 382 7.08 -23.87 -6.10
CA TYR A 382 7.49 -23.40 -7.41
C TYR A 382 8.06 -24.53 -8.25
N TYR A 383 7.52 -24.67 -9.44
CA TYR A 383 8.05 -25.56 -10.45
C TYR A 383 7.91 -24.93 -11.83
N ARG A 384 9.02 -24.63 -12.52
CA ARG A 384 9.05 -23.95 -13.82
C ARG A 384 8.23 -22.66 -13.82
N THR A 385 7.05 -22.69 -14.44
CA THR A 385 6.13 -21.56 -14.60
C THR A 385 4.92 -21.65 -13.68
N ILE A 386 4.88 -22.64 -12.80
CA ILE A 386 3.79 -22.93 -11.87
C ILE A 386 4.17 -22.50 -10.47
N ASN A 387 3.31 -21.75 -9.82
CA ASN A 387 3.41 -21.46 -8.41
C ASN A 387 2.11 -21.83 -7.71
N ILE A 388 2.17 -22.69 -6.72
CA ILE A 388 1.04 -23.07 -5.86
C ILE A 388 1.33 -22.56 -4.46
N PHE A 389 0.39 -21.85 -3.86
CA PHE A 389 0.55 -21.26 -2.54
C PHE A 389 -0.70 -21.39 -1.69
N GLY A 390 -0.52 -21.31 -0.38
CA GLY A 390 -1.68 -21.30 0.51
C GLY A 390 -1.32 -21.11 1.97
N GLU A 391 -2.37 -20.88 2.77
CA GLU A 391 -2.31 -20.78 4.22
C GLU A 391 -3.60 -21.36 4.83
N PHE A 392 -3.46 -22.11 5.92
CA PHE A 392 -4.51 -22.55 6.80
C PHE A 392 -4.23 -21.98 8.19
N ALA A 393 -5.16 -21.21 8.73
CA ALA A 393 -5.01 -20.56 10.03
C ALA A 393 -6.14 -20.98 10.98
N TYR A 394 -5.80 -21.21 12.24
CA TYR A 394 -6.71 -21.59 13.31
C TYR A 394 -6.62 -20.58 14.46
N ASN A 395 -7.76 -20.03 14.89
CA ASN A 395 -7.85 -19.02 15.94
C ASN A 395 -8.28 -19.56 17.31
N GLY A 396 -8.17 -20.89 17.52
CA GLY A 396 -8.66 -21.56 18.71
C GLY A 396 -10.12 -22.03 18.63
N ILE A 397 -10.88 -21.57 17.61
CA ILE A 397 -12.31 -21.86 17.43
C ILE A 397 -12.59 -22.45 16.05
N SER A 398 -12.05 -21.85 15.01
CA SER A 398 -12.34 -22.22 13.62
C SER A 398 -11.11 -22.07 12.73
N THR A 399 -11.13 -22.74 11.57
CA THR A 399 -10.05 -22.72 10.59
C THR A 399 -10.45 -21.90 9.39
N ALA A 400 -9.62 -20.92 9.04
CA ALA A 400 -9.70 -20.14 7.82
C ALA A 400 -8.64 -20.61 6.82
N SER A 401 -8.88 -20.45 5.52
CA SER A 401 -7.92 -20.84 4.49
C SER A 401 -7.95 -19.95 3.26
N ILE A 402 -6.81 -19.82 2.62
CA ILE A 402 -6.63 -19.31 1.26
C ILE A 402 -5.66 -20.19 0.52
N ASN A 403 -6.00 -20.55 -0.71
CA ASN A 403 -5.13 -21.34 -1.59
C ASN A 403 -5.19 -20.77 -3.00
N GLY A 404 -4.08 -20.77 -3.70
CA GLY A 404 -4.01 -20.22 -5.05
C GLY A 404 -2.99 -20.91 -5.92
N LEU A 405 -3.19 -20.73 -7.23
CA LEU A 405 -2.34 -21.26 -8.29
C LEU A 405 -2.07 -20.15 -9.29
N ILE A 406 -0.81 -19.86 -9.55
CA ILE A 406 -0.37 -18.97 -10.63
C ILE A 406 0.34 -19.83 -11.69
N ILE A 407 -0.04 -19.65 -12.95
CA ILE A 407 0.59 -20.29 -14.09
C ILE A 407 1.00 -19.22 -15.11
N SER A 408 2.27 -19.12 -15.43
CA SER A 408 2.77 -18.37 -16.57
C SER A 408 2.84 -19.29 -17.79
N VAL A 409 1.72 -19.41 -18.52
CA VAL A 409 1.58 -20.34 -19.65
C VAL A 409 2.59 -20.02 -20.75
N THR A 410 2.81 -18.74 -20.99
CA THR A 410 3.85 -18.22 -21.87
C THR A 410 4.52 -17.02 -21.21
N LYS A 411 5.57 -16.47 -21.84
CA LYS A 411 6.19 -15.20 -21.39
C LYS A 411 5.24 -14.01 -21.40
N ASP A 412 4.17 -14.11 -22.18
CA ASP A 412 3.22 -13.01 -22.41
C ASP A 412 1.84 -13.26 -21.78
N PHE A 413 1.56 -14.49 -21.30
CA PHE A 413 0.27 -14.87 -20.74
C PHE A 413 0.41 -15.55 -19.39
N SER A 414 -0.19 -14.97 -18.38
CA SER A 414 -0.24 -15.49 -17.00
C SER A 414 -1.68 -15.54 -16.49
N PHE A 415 -1.96 -16.54 -15.67
CA PHE A 415 -3.26 -16.79 -15.08
C PHE A 415 -3.10 -17.06 -13.58
N ILE A 416 -4.07 -16.61 -12.78
CA ILE A 416 -4.23 -16.97 -11.38
C ILE A 416 -5.63 -17.47 -11.09
N THR A 417 -5.74 -18.47 -10.22
CA THR A 417 -6.96 -18.83 -9.54
C THR A 417 -6.71 -18.91 -8.05
N SER A 418 -7.66 -18.45 -7.23
CA SER A 418 -7.55 -18.52 -5.78
C SER A 418 -8.91 -18.74 -5.13
N ILE A 419 -8.95 -19.60 -4.12
CA ILE A 419 -10.12 -19.85 -3.28
C ILE A 419 -9.81 -19.44 -1.85
N ARG A 420 -10.76 -18.77 -1.20
CA ARG A 420 -10.67 -18.35 0.20
C ARG A 420 -11.92 -18.73 0.96
N SER A 421 -11.74 -19.11 2.23
CA SER A 421 -12.82 -19.48 3.14
C SER A 421 -12.50 -19.00 4.55
N TYR A 422 -13.31 -18.06 5.03
CA TYR A 422 -13.16 -17.45 6.35
C TYR A 422 -14.47 -17.63 7.13
N PRO A 423 -14.53 -18.55 8.10
CA PRO A 423 -15.73 -18.76 8.91
C PRO A 423 -16.17 -17.51 9.68
N ARG A 424 -17.44 -17.46 10.06
CA ARG A 424 -18.00 -16.32 10.78
C ARG A 424 -17.31 -16.04 12.13
N ASN A 425 -16.94 -17.10 12.82
CA ASN A 425 -16.27 -17.06 14.13
C ASN A 425 -14.73 -17.07 14.02
N PHE A 426 -14.18 -16.90 12.82
CA PHE A 426 -12.77 -16.68 12.64
C PHE A 426 -12.45 -15.20 12.86
N TYR A 427 -11.59 -14.92 13.82
CA TYR A 427 -11.03 -13.60 14.06
C TYR A 427 -9.52 -13.65 13.92
N SER A 428 -8.95 -12.76 13.14
CA SER A 428 -7.54 -12.45 13.14
C SER A 428 -7.35 -10.99 13.55
N LEU A 429 -6.75 -10.77 14.70
CA LEU A 429 -6.47 -9.42 15.22
C LEU A 429 -5.37 -8.72 14.42
N HIS A 430 -4.45 -9.50 13.88
CA HIS A 430 -3.24 -9.02 13.21
C HIS A 430 -3.10 -9.56 11.78
N GLY A 431 -4.16 -10.11 11.21
CA GLY A 431 -4.18 -10.57 9.83
C GLY A 431 -4.62 -9.49 8.84
N SER A 432 -4.22 -9.67 7.59
CA SER A 432 -4.64 -8.84 6.47
C SER A 432 -4.61 -9.68 5.18
N ALA A 433 -5.38 -10.78 5.13
CA ALA A 433 -5.47 -11.65 3.95
C ALA A 433 -6.29 -10.98 2.83
N LEU A 434 -6.24 -11.56 1.62
CA LEU A 434 -7.13 -11.19 0.53
C LEU A 434 -8.59 -11.46 0.94
N ALA A 435 -9.39 -10.42 1.06
CA ALA A 435 -10.80 -10.51 1.41
C ALA A 435 -11.58 -9.36 0.77
N GLU A 436 -12.87 -9.56 0.60
CA GLU A 436 -13.80 -8.50 0.22
C GLU A 436 -14.24 -7.68 1.44
N GLY A 437 -14.38 -8.36 2.57
CA GLY A 437 -14.73 -7.76 3.85
C GLY A 437 -13.55 -7.75 4.84
N SER A 438 -13.86 -7.99 6.10
CA SER A 438 -12.88 -7.95 7.21
C SER A 438 -12.08 -9.26 7.40
N GLY A 439 -12.07 -10.18 6.41
CA GLY A 439 -11.40 -11.48 6.53
C GLY A 439 -12.14 -12.48 7.43
N ARG A 440 -13.45 -12.33 7.60
CA ARG A 440 -14.35 -13.26 8.30
C ARG A 440 -15.70 -13.37 7.60
N ASN A 441 -16.43 -14.46 7.81
CA ASN A 441 -17.76 -14.69 7.23
C ASN A 441 -17.75 -14.58 5.70
N GLU A 442 -16.74 -15.15 5.04
CA GLU A 442 -16.56 -14.97 3.61
C GLU A 442 -16.06 -16.26 2.96
N ILE A 443 -16.67 -16.61 1.83
CA ILE A 443 -16.17 -17.61 0.88
C ILE A 443 -16.00 -16.87 -0.44
N GLY A 444 -14.83 -16.96 -1.06
CA GLY A 444 -14.56 -16.27 -2.30
C GLY A 444 -13.73 -17.09 -3.28
N PHE A 445 -13.94 -16.81 -4.57
CA PHE A 445 -13.25 -17.42 -5.68
C PHE A 445 -12.80 -16.34 -6.66
N TYR A 446 -11.50 -16.21 -6.81
CA TYR A 446 -10.86 -15.21 -7.64
C TYR A 446 -10.18 -15.85 -8.84
N ASN A 447 -10.36 -15.27 -10.03
CA ASN A 447 -9.65 -15.62 -11.24
C ASN A 447 -9.10 -14.36 -11.88
N GLY A 448 -7.82 -14.37 -12.25
CA GLY A 448 -7.15 -13.25 -12.90
C GLY A 448 -6.34 -13.68 -14.11
N VAL A 449 -6.27 -12.83 -15.10
CA VAL A 449 -5.51 -13.01 -16.34
C VAL A 449 -4.68 -11.77 -16.61
N ARG A 450 -3.44 -11.96 -16.99
CA ARG A 450 -2.57 -10.94 -17.55
C ARG A 450 -2.06 -11.39 -18.90
N TRP A 451 -2.27 -10.57 -19.92
CA TRP A 451 -1.89 -10.88 -21.28
C TRP A 451 -1.17 -9.70 -21.95
N LYS A 452 0.08 -9.89 -22.30
CA LYS A 452 0.87 -8.95 -23.09
C LYS A 452 0.60 -9.21 -24.56
N THR A 453 0.07 -8.22 -25.26
CA THR A 453 -0.24 -8.26 -26.69
C THR A 453 0.51 -7.17 -27.44
N LYS A 454 0.40 -7.16 -28.77
CA LYS A 454 0.91 -6.07 -29.60
C LYS A 454 0.19 -4.73 -29.33
N LEU A 455 -1.05 -4.76 -28.86
CA LEU A 455 -1.83 -3.57 -28.52
C LEU A 455 -1.47 -3.01 -27.14
N GLY A 456 -0.85 -3.82 -26.27
CA GLY A 456 -0.51 -3.46 -24.92
C GLY A 456 -0.72 -4.61 -23.92
N THR A 457 -0.67 -4.31 -22.63
CA THR A 457 -0.94 -5.27 -21.56
C THR A 457 -2.41 -5.21 -21.20
N ILE A 458 -3.07 -6.35 -21.27
CA ILE A 458 -4.45 -6.57 -20.86
C ILE A 458 -4.41 -7.27 -19.51
N ASN A 459 -5.15 -6.77 -18.54
CA ASN A 459 -5.46 -7.44 -17.30
C ASN A 459 -6.97 -7.58 -17.17
N PHE A 460 -7.38 -8.71 -16.66
CA PHE A 460 -8.78 -8.99 -16.36
C PHE A 460 -8.85 -9.84 -15.10
N TYR A 461 -9.78 -9.51 -14.19
CA TYR A 461 -10.15 -10.43 -13.12
C TYR A 461 -11.65 -10.53 -12.93
N TYR A 462 -12.05 -11.63 -12.34
CA TYR A 462 -13.38 -11.90 -11.87
C TYR A 462 -13.31 -12.52 -10.47
N ASP A 463 -13.92 -11.85 -9.50
CA ASP A 463 -13.99 -12.26 -8.10
C ASP A 463 -15.46 -12.49 -7.71
N GLN A 464 -15.77 -13.69 -7.22
CA GLN A 464 -17.07 -14.04 -6.66
C GLN A 464 -16.90 -14.27 -5.16
N PHE A 465 -17.84 -13.76 -4.38
CA PHE A 465 -17.80 -13.94 -2.95
C PHE A 465 -19.20 -14.04 -2.35
N LYS A 466 -19.27 -14.69 -1.21
CA LYS A 466 -20.48 -14.90 -0.44
C LYS A 466 -20.19 -14.68 1.03
N PHE A 467 -21.13 -14.04 1.73
CA PHE A 467 -21.18 -13.89 3.18
C PHE A 467 -22.26 -14.86 3.71
N PRO A 468 -21.89 -16.07 4.16
CA PRO A 468 -22.85 -17.15 4.45
C PRO A 468 -23.79 -16.87 5.63
N TYR A 469 -23.39 -15.97 6.55
CA TYR A 469 -24.17 -15.65 7.75
C TYR A 469 -24.52 -14.18 7.83
N ALA A 470 -25.65 -13.87 8.45
CA ALA A 470 -26.05 -12.52 8.78
C ALA A 470 -25.02 -11.79 9.67
N SER A 471 -24.97 -10.48 9.57
CA SER A 471 -24.17 -9.60 10.42
C SER A 471 -24.96 -8.34 10.76
N TYR A 472 -24.43 -7.49 11.64
CA TYR A 472 -25.07 -6.21 11.92
C TYR A 472 -25.28 -5.36 10.66
N GLN A 473 -24.31 -5.39 9.74
CA GLN A 473 -24.42 -4.64 8.47
C GLN A 473 -25.29 -5.34 7.43
N LEU A 474 -25.28 -6.68 7.40
CA LEU A 474 -26.01 -7.50 6.45
C LEU A 474 -26.93 -8.47 7.22
N PRO A 475 -28.22 -8.15 7.43
CA PRO A 475 -29.11 -8.93 8.30
C PRO A 475 -29.50 -10.30 7.73
N LEU A 476 -29.15 -10.61 6.48
CA LEU A 476 -29.29 -11.91 5.81
C LEU A 476 -27.97 -12.34 5.19
N PRO A 477 -27.78 -13.62 4.83
CA PRO A 477 -26.71 -14.05 3.95
C PRO A 477 -26.72 -13.24 2.66
N ALA A 478 -25.55 -12.87 2.19
CA ALA A 478 -25.40 -12.01 1.01
C ALA A 478 -24.30 -12.52 0.09
N ALA A 479 -24.38 -12.18 -1.18
CA ALA A 479 -23.41 -12.53 -2.19
C ALA A 479 -23.02 -11.32 -3.03
N GLY A 480 -21.94 -11.46 -3.77
CA GLY A 480 -21.54 -10.46 -4.74
C GLY A 480 -20.50 -10.97 -5.72
N ASN A 481 -20.26 -10.17 -6.72
CA ASN A 481 -19.20 -10.39 -7.69
C ASN A 481 -18.64 -9.05 -8.16
N GLU A 482 -17.42 -9.12 -8.62
CA GLU A 482 -16.69 -7.97 -9.14
C GLU A 482 -15.86 -8.41 -10.34
N PHE A 483 -15.85 -7.62 -11.40
CA PHE A 483 -14.86 -7.77 -12.45
C PHE A 483 -14.19 -6.45 -12.79
N LEU A 484 -12.96 -6.56 -13.21
CA LEU A 484 -12.18 -5.44 -13.72
C LEU A 484 -11.49 -5.86 -15.01
N PHE A 485 -11.58 -5.00 -16.00
CA PHE A 485 -10.80 -5.07 -17.22
C PHE A 485 -9.92 -3.82 -17.31
N SER A 486 -8.63 -4.00 -17.58
CA SER A 486 -7.72 -2.90 -17.86
C SER A 486 -6.86 -3.16 -19.08
N LEU A 487 -6.66 -2.13 -19.89
CA LEU A 487 -5.75 -2.11 -21.02
C LEU A 487 -4.75 -0.98 -20.83
N HIS A 488 -3.47 -1.32 -20.79
CA HIS A 488 -2.36 -0.38 -20.79
C HIS A 488 -1.64 -0.48 -22.12
N SER A 489 -1.69 0.58 -22.94
CA SER A 489 -1.16 0.61 -24.28
C SER A 489 -0.23 1.80 -24.50
N LYS A 490 0.75 1.62 -25.39
CA LYS A 490 1.62 2.69 -25.90
C LYS A 490 1.51 2.76 -27.41
N PRO A 491 0.41 3.35 -27.94
CA PRO A 491 0.17 3.42 -29.38
C PRO A 491 1.29 4.18 -30.11
N PHE A 492 1.90 5.15 -29.44
CA PHE A 492 3.06 5.89 -29.94
C PHE A 492 4.12 6.01 -28.84
N ARG A 493 5.38 6.23 -29.24
CA ARG A 493 6.52 6.32 -28.32
C ARG A 493 6.34 7.33 -27.18
N LYS A 494 5.61 8.42 -27.41
CA LYS A 494 5.36 9.51 -26.46
C LYS A 494 3.99 9.44 -25.79
N LEU A 495 3.08 8.61 -26.28
CA LEU A 495 1.71 8.51 -25.80
C LEU A 495 1.48 7.16 -25.12
N GLU A 496 1.08 7.20 -23.88
CA GLU A 496 0.61 6.06 -23.10
C GLU A 496 -0.89 6.24 -22.82
N THR A 497 -1.65 5.19 -22.99
CA THR A 497 -3.10 5.19 -22.76
C THR A 497 -3.45 4.07 -21.80
N ARG A 498 -4.36 4.34 -20.88
CA ARG A 498 -4.90 3.36 -19.92
C ARG A 498 -6.42 3.43 -19.98
N VAL A 499 -7.04 2.30 -20.21
CA VAL A 499 -8.50 2.15 -20.16
C VAL A 499 -8.82 1.15 -19.07
N ARG A 500 -9.77 1.49 -18.18
CA ARG A 500 -10.23 0.62 -17.11
C ARG A 500 -11.75 0.59 -17.08
N ILE A 501 -12.30 -0.61 -17.01
CA ILE A 501 -13.72 -0.87 -16.79
C ILE A 501 -13.84 -1.71 -15.55
N LYS A 502 -14.60 -1.27 -14.56
CA LYS A 502 -14.90 -2.02 -13.33
C LYS A 502 -16.40 -2.15 -13.17
N HIS A 503 -16.85 -3.32 -12.79
CA HIS A 503 -18.23 -3.61 -12.43
C HIS A 503 -18.26 -4.38 -11.12
N GLU A 504 -19.00 -3.89 -10.18
CA GLU A 504 -19.21 -4.49 -8.86
C GLU A 504 -20.71 -4.66 -8.65
N ASN A 505 -21.13 -5.85 -8.30
CA ASN A 505 -22.50 -6.15 -7.88
C ASN A 505 -22.46 -6.85 -6.52
N LYS A 506 -23.04 -6.22 -5.50
CA LYS A 506 -23.06 -6.72 -4.12
C LYS A 506 -24.44 -6.53 -3.52
N GLU A 507 -24.94 -7.55 -2.88
CA GLU A 507 -26.09 -7.38 -1.99
C GLU A 507 -25.68 -6.56 -0.77
N ASN A 508 -26.46 -5.54 -0.45
CA ASN A 508 -26.23 -4.65 0.68
C ASN A 508 -27.53 -4.33 1.42
N ALA A 509 -27.45 -4.05 2.71
CA ALA A 509 -28.59 -3.59 3.46
C ALA A 509 -28.75 -2.08 3.31
N TRP A 510 -29.96 -1.65 3.04
CA TRP A 510 -30.34 -0.26 2.95
C TRP A 510 -31.53 0.02 3.86
N THR A 511 -31.49 1.15 4.57
CA THR A 511 -32.62 1.55 5.44
C THR A 511 -33.53 2.48 4.67
N SER A 512 -34.79 2.08 4.48
CA SER A 512 -35.84 2.87 3.86
C SER A 512 -37.07 2.83 4.75
N ASN A 513 -37.66 3.97 5.06
CA ASN A 513 -38.91 4.09 5.83
C ASN A 513 -38.91 3.26 7.13
N PHE A 514 -37.83 3.34 7.92
CA PHE A 514 -37.61 2.60 9.17
C PHE A 514 -37.50 1.06 9.01
N SER A 515 -37.58 0.54 7.81
CA SER A 515 -37.32 -0.88 7.50
C SER A 515 -35.95 -1.05 6.85
N ARG A 516 -35.32 -2.17 7.16
CA ARG A 516 -34.02 -2.55 6.60
C ARG A 516 -34.25 -3.61 5.55
N ILE A 517 -33.94 -3.27 4.31
CA ILE A 517 -34.09 -4.16 3.15
C ILE A 517 -32.72 -4.54 2.60
N ILE A 518 -32.62 -5.73 2.02
CA ILE A 518 -31.45 -6.12 1.22
C ILE A 518 -31.76 -5.81 -0.23
N THR A 519 -30.86 -5.09 -0.88
CA THR A 519 -30.98 -4.68 -2.28
C THR A 519 -29.66 -4.93 -3.01
N GLY A 520 -29.77 -5.21 -4.30
CA GLY A 520 -28.62 -5.25 -5.19
C GLY A 520 -28.01 -3.86 -5.34
N LYS A 521 -26.74 -3.72 -4.95
CA LYS A 521 -25.92 -2.53 -5.12
C LYS A 521 -24.96 -2.73 -6.26
N ILE A 522 -25.14 -2.01 -7.35
CA ILE A 522 -24.29 -2.08 -8.54
C ILE A 522 -23.46 -0.79 -8.63
N LYS A 523 -22.16 -0.96 -8.77
CA LYS A 523 -21.24 0.11 -9.14
C LYS A 523 -20.56 -0.20 -10.46
N LYS A 524 -20.62 0.73 -11.41
CA LYS A 524 -19.91 0.63 -12.70
C LYS A 524 -18.98 1.82 -12.83
N SER A 525 -17.76 1.61 -13.28
CA SER A 525 -16.85 2.71 -13.58
C SER A 525 -16.13 2.50 -14.91
N LEU A 526 -16.00 3.58 -15.67
CA LEU A 526 -15.17 3.67 -16.87
C LEU A 526 -14.14 4.77 -16.65
N ARG A 527 -12.86 4.43 -16.74
CA ARG A 527 -11.73 5.37 -16.65
C ARG A 527 -10.90 5.30 -17.89
N ILE A 528 -10.59 6.46 -18.45
CA ILE A 528 -9.68 6.62 -19.58
C ILE A 528 -8.62 7.63 -19.18
N GLU A 529 -7.36 7.24 -19.28
CA GLU A 529 -6.21 8.09 -19.02
C GLU A 529 -5.33 8.19 -20.27
N MET A 530 -4.82 9.38 -20.53
CA MET A 530 -3.83 9.65 -21.56
C MET A 530 -2.64 10.35 -20.92
N ILE A 531 -1.44 9.83 -21.15
CA ILE A 531 -0.18 10.37 -20.65
C ILE A 531 0.67 10.72 -21.88
N TYR A 532 0.94 11.98 -22.10
CA TYR A 532 1.73 12.45 -23.21
C TYR A 532 3.05 13.07 -22.76
N ASN A 533 4.13 12.37 -23.04
CA ASN A 533 5.50 12.80 -22.74
C ASN A 533 6.02 13.64 -23.91
N VAL A 534 5.81 14.95 -23.87
CA VAL A 534 6.34 15.89 -24.88
C VAL A 534 7.84 15.75 -25.00
N SER A 535 8.51 15.75 -23.83
CA SER A 535 9.95 15.53 -23.65
C SER A 535 10.20 14.87 -22.30
N LYS A 536 11.46 14.58 -21.95
CA LYS A 536 11.84 14.14 -20.59
C LYS A 536 11.47 15.15 -19.50
N LYS A 537 11.33 16.43 -19.88
CA LYS A 537 11.09 17.55 -18.96
C LYS A 537 9.63 17.95 -18.86
N ILE A 538 8.79 17.57 -19.82
CA ILE A 538 7.39 18.02 -19.90
C ILE A 538 6.50 16.82 -20.12
N ARG A 539 5.57 16.58 -19.19
CA ARG A 539 4.54 15.54 -19.22
C ARG A 539 3.16 16.17 -19.01
N PHE A 540 2.21 15.76 -19.84
CA PHE A 540 0.78 15.98 -19.64
C PHE A 540 0.12 14.67 -19.28
N LYS A 541 -0.88 14.72 -18.39
CA LYS A 541 -1.76 13.58 -18.09
C LYS A 541 -3.19 14.09 -18.02
N GLU A 542 -4.07 13.39 -18.69
CA GLU A 542 -5.50 13.66 -18.71
C GLU A 542 -6.24 12.41 -18.29
N ARG A 543 -7.34 12.58 -17.55
CA ARG A 543 -8.22 11.49 -17.14
C ARG A 543 -9.66 11.91 -17.22
N ILE A 544 -10.46 11.03 -17.80
CA ILE A 544 -11.93 11.08 -17.72
C ILE A 544 -12.37 9.83 -16.97
N GLU A 545 -13.25 10.00 -16.00
CA GLU A 545 -13.85 8.88 -15.27
C GLU A 545 -15.35 9.12 -15.11
N ILE A 546 -16.13 8.06 -15.34
CA ILE A 546 -17.58 8.03 -15.20
C ILE A 546 -17.90 6.88 -14.25
N ASN A 547 -18.61 7.21 -13.16
CA ASN A 547 -19.12 6.24 -12.21
C ASN A 547 -20.64 6.22 -12.28
N ASN A 548 -21.21 5.03 -12.17
CA ASN A 548 -22.64 4.83 -12.03
C ASN A 548 -22.90 3.95 -10.79
N PHE A 549 -23.83 4.39 -9.93
CA PHE A 549 -24.27 3.70 -8.71
C PHE A 549 -25.76 3.43 -8.80
N ILE A 550 -26.17 2.17 -8.68
CA ILE A 550 -27.54 1.71 -8.82
C ILE A 550 -27.92 0.93 -7.56
N LEU A 551 -29.10 1.20 -7.00
CA LEU A 551 -29.79 0.35 -6.05
C LEU A 551 -31.08 -0.15 -6.71
N GLU A 552 -31.10 -1.43 -7.08
CA GLU A 552 -32.13 -1.99 -7.96
C GLU A 552 -33.55 -1.86 -7.38
N ASP A 553 -33.73 -2.28 -6.13
CA ASP A 553 -35.06 -2.32 -5.49
C ASP A 553 -35.58 -0.94 -5.06
N LEU A 554 -34.74 0.08 -5.10
CA LEU A 554 -35.09 1.45 -4.70
C LEU A 554 -35.21 2.41 -5.88
N ASN A 555 -34.98 1.94 -7.11
CA ASN A 555 -34.92 2.74 -8.34
C ASN A 555 -34.00 3.98 -8.19
N ILE A 556 -32.88 3.81 -7.48
CA ILE A 556 -31.85 4.82 -7.34
C ILE A 556 -30.81 4.56 -8.43
N ASP A 557 -30.57 5.55 -9.28
CA ASP A 557 -29.55 5.55 -10.33
C ASP A 557 -28.81 6.88 -10.27
N GLU A 558 -27.58 6.86 -9.76
CA GLU A 558 -26.75 8.04 -9.52
C GLU A 558 -25.50 8.00 -10.39
N GLN A 559 -25.13 9.14 -10.92
CA GLN A 559 -23.95 9.27 -11.77
C GLN A 559 -22.91 10.21 -11.18
N GLY A 560 -21.66 9.90 -11.47
CA GLY A 560 -20.53 10.76 -11.17
C GLY A 560 -19.62 10.88 -12.38
N ILE A 561 -19.17 12.07 -12.67
CA ILE A 561 -18.18 12.33 -13.72
C ILE A 561 -17.02 13.15 -13.16
N LEU A 562 -15.82 12.81 -13.60
CA LEU A 562 -14.61 13.55 -13.30
C LEU A 562 -13.79 13.73 -14.58
N PHE A 563 -13.22 14.91 -14.71
CA PHE A 563 -12.17 15.21 -15.68
C PHE A 563 -11.03 15.92 -14.96
N PHE A 564 -9.79 15.51 -15.22
CA PHE A 564 -8.65 16.32 -14.83
C PHE A 564 -7.60 16.44 -15.92
N GLN A 565 -6.86 17.54 -15.83
CA GLN A 565 -5.63 17.78 -16.57
C GLN A 565 -4.49 18.03 -15.60
N ASP A 566 -3.41 17.30 -15.77
CA ASP A 566 -2.19 17.36 -14.97
C ASP A 566 -1.04 17.77 -15.88
N ILE A 567 -0.19 18.67 -15.40
CA ILE A 567 1.03 19.09 -16.06
C ILE A 567 2.21 18.91 -15.12
N ARG A 568 3.31 18.40 -15.64
CA ARG A 568 4.59 18.36 -14.95
C ARG A 568 5.67 18.95 -15.83
N VAL A 569 6.44 19.88 -15.26
CA VAL A 569 7.53 20.58 -15.95
C VAL A 569 8.78 20.52 -15.07
N MET A 570 9.87 20.01 -15.61
CA MET A 570 11.17 19.99 -14.96
C MET A 570 12.06 21.10 -15.55
N LEU A 571 12.50 22.04 -14.72
CA LEU A 571 13.42 23.11 -15.10
C LEU A 571 14.80 22.83 -14.50
N PHE A 572 15.85 22.93 -15.32
CA PHE A 572 17.25 22.82 -14.88
C PHE A 572 17.64 21.56 -14.06
N ASN A 573 16.91 20.45 -14.22
CA ASN A 573 17.07 19.20 -13.46
C ASN A 573 16.96 19.34 -11.93
N GLN A 574 16.83 20.54 -11.41
CA GLN A 574 16.77 20.85 -9.98
C GLN A 574 15.38 21.28 -9.53
N ILE A 575 14.56 21.78 -10.43
CA ILE A 575 13.23 22.34 -10.14
C ILE A 575 12.18 21.56 -10.91
N THR A 576 11.19 21.08 -10.18
CA THR A 576 10.01 20.43 -10.77
C THR A 576 8.75 21.16 -10.32
N PHE A 577 7.93 21.52 -11.28
CA PHE A 577 6.57 22.01 -11.08
C PHE A 577 5.59 20.95 -11.49
N SER A 578 4.60 20.67 -10.67
CA SER A 578 3.46 19.84 -11.01
C SER A 578 2.18 20.57 -10.63
N GLY A 579 1.19 20.53 -11.50
CA GLY A 579 -0.11 21.14 -11.24
C GLY A 579 -1.22 20.33 -11.85
N ARG A 580 -2.36 20.32 -11.20
CA ARG A 580 -3.59 19.67 -11.69
C ARG A 580 -4.78 20.57 -11.48
N ILE A 581 -5.69 20.54 -12.43
CA ILE A 581 -7.04 21.03 -12.27
C ILE A 581 -8.01 19.88 -12.50
N THR A 582 -8.94 19.68 -11.59
CA THR A 582 -9.93 18.61 -11.59
C THR A 582 -11.32 19.20 -11.52
N PHE A 583 -12.17 18.85 -12.46
CA PHE A 583 -13.60 19.17 -12.47
C PHE A 583 -14.36 17.89 -12.16
N PHE A 584 -15.33 17.98 -11.27
CA PHE A 584 -16.17 16.85 -10.91
C PHE A 584 -17.61 17.26 -10.66
N LYS A 585 -18.50 16.33 -10.98
CA LYS A 585 -19.91 16.43 -10.67
C LYS A 585 -20.46 15.05 -10.40
N THR A 586 -21.10 14.87 -9.23
CA THR A 586 -21.74 13.62 -8.84
C THR A 586 -23.09 13.91 -8.20
N ASP A 587 -24.02 12.98 -8.33
CA ASP A 587 -25.36 13.15 -7.77
C ASP A 587 -25.35 13.03 -6.24
N SER A 588 -24.50 12.14 -5.70
CA SER A 588 -24.31 11.98 -4.26
C SER A 588 -22.90 11.49 -3.92
N PHE A 589 -22.67 11.17 -2.63
CA PHE A 589 -21.46 10.51 -2.16
C PHE A 589 -21.33 9.07 -2.67
N ASN A 590 -22.42 8.36 -2.98
CA ASN A 590 -22.38 6.99 -3.48
C ASN A 590 -21.74 6.90 -4.87
N SER A 591 -21.95 7.93 -5.71
CA SER A 591 -21.37 8.09 -7.04
C SER A 591 -20.04 8.86 -7.04
N ALA A 592 -19.41 9.07 -5.87
CA ALA A 592 -18.13 9.76 -5.73
C ALA A 592 -17.04 9.13 -6.61
N VAL A 593 -16.14 9.99 -7.11
CA VAL A 593 -14.96 9.56 -7.86
C VAL A 593 -13.71 9.78 -7.04
N TYR A 594 -12.86 8.75 -6.96
CA TYR A 594 -11.59 8.82 -6.23
C TYR A 594 -10.46 9.15 -7.19
N ALA A 595 -9.71 10.19 -6.86
CA ALA A 595 -8.57 10.60 -7.68
C ALA A 595 -7.31 10.77 -6.81
N TYR A 596 -6.31 9.94 -7.13
CA TYR A 596 -4.97 10.13 -6.58
C TYR A 596 -4.38 11.45 -7.05
N GLU A 597 -3.78 12.20 -6.14
CA GLU A 597 -3.05 13.44 -6.41
C GLU A 597 -1.56 13.24 -6.17
N ASN A 598 -0.74 13.81 -7.05
CA ASN A 598 0.69 13.90 -6.78
C ASN A 598 0.91 14.80 -5.56
N ASP A 599 1.74 14.35 -4.62
CA ASP A 599 1.95 15.03 -3.35
C ASP A 599 3.44 15.18 -3.02
N ILE A 600 3.74 15.86 -1.92
CA ILE A 600 5.09 15.87 -1.36
C ILE A 600 5.47 14.43 -0.97
N GLN A 601 6.76 14.12 -1.04
CA GLN A 601 7.24 12.74 -0.88
C GLN A 601 6.83 12.14 0.48
N GLY A 602 6.30 10.92 0.49
CA GLY A 602 5.79 10.24 1.68
C GLY A 602 4.44 10.77 2.17
N MET A 603 3.75 11.62 1.41
CA MET A 603 2.32 11.88 1.57
C MET A 603 1.53 11.24 0.45
N TYR A 604 0.32 10.87 0.79
CA TYR A 604 -0.59 10.24 -0.13
C TYR A 604 -1.98 10.87 -0.01
N SER A 605 -2.50 11.33 -1.13
CA SER A 605 -3.83 11.91 -1.18
C SER A 605 -4.67 11.19 -2.24
N ASN A 606 -5.73 10.51 -1.80
CA ASN A 606 -6.75 9.91 -2.66
C ASN A 606 -8.13 10.34 -2.18
N SER A 607 -8.51 11.57 -2.54
CA SER A 607 -9.73 12.18 -2.04
C SER A 607 -10.96 11.67 -2.76
N ALA A 608 -12.05 11.38 -2.02
CA ALA A 608 -13.37 11.21 -2.58
C ALA A 608 -13.89 12.58 -3.06
N LEU A 609 -14.16 12.71 -4.34
CA LEU A 609 -14.73 13.90 -4.96
C LEU A 609 -16.22 13.64 -5.22
N TYR A 610 -17.08 14.41 -4.54
CA TYR A 610 -18.53 14.28 -4.61
C TYR A 610 -19.22 15.64 -4.59
N GLY A 611 -20.48 15.70 -5.09
CA GLY A 611 -21.18 16.94 -5.36
C GLY A 611 -20.68 17.60 -6.64
N GLU A 612 -20.70 18.92 -6.74
CA GLU A 612 -20.20 19.67 -7.90
C GLU A 612 -19.08 20.61 -7.45
N GLY A 613 -17.91 20.54 -8.11
CA GLY A 613 -16.80 21.37 -7.71
C GLY A 613 -15.59 21.31 -8.61
N VAL A 614 -14.61 22.10 -8.21
CA VAL A 614 -13.29 22.17 -8.82
C VAL A 614 -12.24 21.95 -7.73
N LYS A 615 -11.29 21.09 -7.99
CA LYS A 615 -10.13 20.91 -7.12
C LYS A 615 -8.86 21.14 -7.93
N TRP A 616 -7.94 21.90 -7.38
CA TRP A 616 -6.67 22.10 -8.03
C TRP A 616 -5.53 22.08 -7.02
N TYR A 617 -4.34 21.77 -7.50
CA TYR A 617 -3.13 21.89 -6.71
C TYR A 617 -1.95 22.38 -7.55
N PHE A 618 -0.99 22.94 -6.86
CA PHE A 618 0.33 23.29 -7.35
C PHE A 618 1.39 22.70 -6.41
N LEU A 619 2.32 21.96 -6.97
CA LEU A 619 3.44 21.33 -6.26
C LEU A 619 4.74 21.79 -6.85
N PHE A 620 5.56 22.38 -6.01
CA PHE A 620 6.92 22.83 -6.30
C PHE A 620 7.92 21.91 -5.59
N ARG A 621 8.93 21.42 -6.31
CA ARG A 621 10.06 20.69 -5.75
C ARG A 621 11.36 21.34 -6.21
N PHE A 622 12.28 21.55 -5.28
CA PHE A 622 13.59 22.14 -5.52
C PHE A 622 14.68 21.29 -4.87
N ASN A 623 15.59 20.77 -5.68
CA ASN A 623 16.74 19.98 -5.26
C ASN A 623 18.03 20.76 -5.55
N PRO A 624 18.43 21.72 -4.68
CA PRO A 624 19.63 22.55 -4.91
C PRO A 624 20.89 21.71 -5.08
N VAL A 625 20.98 20.62 -4.33
CA VAL A 625 22.04 19.60 -4.39
C VAL A 625 21.40 18.22 -4.26
N LYS A 626 22.13 17.15 -4.59
CA LYS A 626 21.61 15.77 -4.54
C LYS A 626 21.06 15.37 -3.16
N ASN A 627 21.59 15.99 -2.12
CA ASN A 627 21.34 15.60 -0.73
C ASN A 627 20.24 16.41 -0.04
N ILE A 628 19.72 17.45 -0.67
CA ILE A 628 18.71 18.34 -0.09
C ILE A 628 17.56 18.50 -1.08
N ALA A 629 16.35 18.26 -0.60
CA ALA A 629 15.13 18.52 -1.37
C ALA A 629 14.14 19.34 -0.54
N PHE A 630 13.67 20.44 -1.12
CA PHE A 630 12.57 21.24 -0.60
C PHE A 630 11.34 21.01 -1.46
N SER A 631 10.19 20.79 -0.82
CA SER A 631 8.91 20.63 -1.49
C SER A 631 7.85 21.51 -0.86
N CYS A 632 7.00 22.10 -1.69
CA CYS A 632 5.87 22.93 -1.26
C CYS A 632 4.66 22.62 -2.11
N LYS A 633 3.53 22.29 -1.47
CA LYS A 633 2.25 22.05 -2.14
C LYS A 633 1.18 22.96 -1.57
N TYR A 634 0.46 23.62 -2.47
CA TYR A 634 -0.82 24.25 -2.17
C TYR A 634 -1.92 23.50 -2.90
N SER A 635 -3.02 23.22 -2.23
CA SER A 635 -4.19 22.57 -2.81
C SER A 635 -5.46 23.27 -2.37
N GLU A 636 -6.46 23.29 -3.26
CA GLU A 636 -7.74 23.97 -3.03
C GLU A 636 -8.87 23.16 -3.63
N LEU A 637 -9.93 22.97 -2.82
CA LEU A 637 -11.23 22.43 -3.21
C LEU A 637 -12.26 23.53 -3.13
N TYR A 638 -12.97 23.81 -4.21
CA TYR A 638 -14.04 24.77 -4.31
C TYR A 638 -15.33 24.10 -4.76
N LYS A 639 -16.42 24.24 -3.96
CA LYS A 639 -17.76 23.71 -4.26
C LYS A 639 -18.78 24.87 -4.28
N PRO A 640 -19.08 25.43 -5.45
CA PRO A 640 -19.81 26.70 -5.55
C PRO A 640 -21.22 26.69 -4.97
N ARG A 641 -21.86 25.52 -4.87
CA ARG A 641 -23.25 25.37 -4.40
C ARG A 641 -23.37 25.01 -2.92
N GLU A 642 -22.26 24.68 -2.27
CA GLU A 642 -22.28 24.30 -0.86
C GLU A 642 -22.18 25.54 0.04
N LYS A 643 -22.89 25.52 1.16
CA LYS A 643 -22.80 26.56 2.20
C LYS A 643 -21.77 26.17 3.26
N SER A 644 -21.52 24.89 3.45
CA SER A 644 -20.49 24.36 4.32
C SER A 644 -19.90 23.09 3.70
N LEU A 645 -18.66 22.80 4.05
CA LEU A 645 -17.96 21.57 3.66
C LEU A 645 -17.79 20.69 4.88
N TYR A 646 -17.88 19.36 4.68
CA TYR A 646 -17.78 18.35 5.73
C TYR A 646 -18.91 18.44 6.77
N SER A 647 -18.72 17.86 7.95
CA SER A 647 -19.72 17.87 9.02
C SER A 647 -19.09 17.70 10.41
N GLY A 648 -19.83 18.10 11.45
CA GLY A 648 -19.39 17.97 12.83
C GLY A 648 -18.16 18.79 13.17
N ASP A 649 -17.20 18.21 13.87
CA ASP A 649 -15.96 18.88 14.29
C ASP A 649 -15.07 19.30 13.11
N GLU A 650 -15.20 18.63 11.97
CA GLU A 650 -14.46 18.90 10.74
C GLU A 650 -15.14 19.90 9.81
N GLU A 651 -16.32 20.40 10.16
CA GLU A 651 -17.07 21.31 9.31
C GLU A 651 -16.31 22.62 9.06
N ILE A 652 -16.36 23.09 7.81
CA ILE A 652 -15.84 24.38 7.37
C ILE A 652 -17.04 25.22 6.91
N THR A 653 -17.29 26.34 7.54
CA THR A 653 -18.30 27.31 7.07
C THR A 653 -17.81 27.96 5.78
N GLY A 654 -18.55 27.76 4.69
CA GLY A 654 -18.18 28.21 3.35
C GLY A 654 -17.98 27.06 2.38
N ASN A 655 -17.56 27.39 1.19
CA ASN A 655 -17.48 26.48 0.02
C ASN A 655 -16.05 26.23 -0.45
N LEU A 656 -15.07 26.63 0.36
CA LEU A 656 -13.65 26.54 0.06
C LEU A 656 -12.92 25.74 1.15
N ASP A 657 -12.10 24.78 0.74
CA ASP A 657 -11.11 24.12 1.62
C ASP A 657 -9.75 24.16 0.95
N ASN A 658 -8.75 24.70 1.63
CA ASN A 658 -7.40 24.82 1.09
C ASN A 658 -6.34 24.44 2.12
N ARG A 659 -5.24 23.88 1.61
CA ARG A 659 -4.14 23.39 2.43
C ARG A 659 -2.79 23.82 1.86
N LEU A 660 -1.89 24.21 2.76
CA LEU A 660 -0.49 24.45 2.46
C LEU A 660 0.36 23.40 3.18
N SER A 661 1.28 22.77 2.45
CA SER A 661 2.23 21.79 2.98
C SER A 661 3.63 22.11 2.51
N MET A 662 4.60 22.03 3.41
CA MET A 662 6.02 22.24 3.13
C MET A 662 6.83 21.08 3.70
N GLN A 663 7.88 20.66 3.00
CA GLN A 663 8.74 19.57 3.43
C GLN A 663 10.20 19.86 3.08
N LEU A 664 11.07 19.45 3.97
CA LEU A 664 12.51 19.49 3.79
C LEU A 664 13.06 18.06 4.02
N ASP A 665 13.73 17.53 3.01
CA ASP A 665 14.40 16.23 3.05
C ASP A 665 15.91 16.43 2.96
N PHE A 666 16.65 15.72 3.81
CA PHE A 666 18.11 15.65 3.79
C PHE A 666 18.54 14.18 3.65
N ASN A 667 19.51 13.91 2.80
CA ASN A 667 20.08 12.59 2.57
C ASN A 667 21.61 12.74 2.59
N PHE A 668 22.27 12.26 3.62
CA PHE A 668 23.72 12.33 3.81
C PHE A 668 24.34 10.95 3.78
#